data_72ad791e486797f8fa80ce2d23a41368
#
_entry.id   72ad791e486797f8fa80ce2d23a41368
#
_cell.length_a   1.000
_cell.length_b   1.000
_cell.length_c   1.000
_cell.angle_alpha   90.00
_cell.angle_beta   90.00
_cell.angle_gamma   90.00
#
_symmetry.space_group_name_H-M   'P 1'
#
loop_
_entity.id
_entity.type
_entity.pdbx_description
1 polymer ?
#
loop_
_entity_poly.entity_id
_entity_poly.type
_entity_poly.pdbx_seq_one_letter_code
_entity_poly.pdbx_strand_id
1 'polypeptide(L)'
;MRVISLREGWRLPAGLLGLLVAIAVSLTFYNLNQLLPSSLWSEALWRPDRDDVRQMLFHYSQLPRLAVALLTGAGLGLVGVLFQQVLRNPLAEPATLGVAAGAQLGLTIATLWMLPGGELTRQLAAMIGGMTVGGLVFGVAWGKRLSPVTLILAGLVLGLYCSAVSNLLALFNYDQLQGLFLWSSGALNQQDWSTVQFLLPRLLISGILAALLIRPLTLLGLDDGVARNLGLGLSLARLSALGLAIIFSAMLVNAVGVIGFIGLFAPLLAKILGARRLSQRLILAPIVGALLLWVTDQGIIWLTQVWREIPTGAATALIGAPLLLWLLPRLHSTTAPTMDLGDSVPVERQRLGLWTSAGLLLLLGGLIVALMFGRDSQGWRWIVGDELQALLHWRWPRVLAALAAGMMLAVAGTLIQKLTGNPMASPEVLGISSGAAFGVVIMLFIVPGNALEWLLPAGSVGAAITLLLIMVVAGRGGFSPGRMLLAGIALSTAFTTVITMLLASGDPRMRGLLTWISGSTYSVEGSQALTTGLIAVVLIAFSPLCRRWLMILPLGSVTARALGMALAPSRLAILLLAATLTAAATLTVGPLSFVGLMAPHMARMLGFRRAIPQLIIAAILGGLLMILADWCGRMLLFPNQIPAGLLATFIGAPYFVYLLRKQGR
;
A
#
# COMPACT_ATOMS: atom_id res chain seq x y z
N MET A 1 -19.65 25.59 -22.49
CA MET A 1 -18.25 26.05 -22.34
C MET A 1 -18.26 27.47 -21.80
N ARG A 2 -18.16 27.68 -20.49
CA ARG A 2 -17.87 28.99 -19.89
C ARG A 2 -16.37 29.15 -19.82
N VAL A 3 -15.81 30.04 -20.60
CA VAL A 3 -14.43 30.51 -20.48
C VAL A 3 -14.35 31.26 -19.14
N ILE A 4 -13.87 30.61 -18.10
CA ILE A 4 -13.53 31.26 -16.83
C ILE A 4 -12.32 32.13 -17.12
N SER A 5 -12.49 33.44 -16.99
CA SER A 5 -11.44 34.42 -17.22
C SER A 5 -10.22 34.12 -16.35
N LEU A 6 -9.02 34.25 -16.91
CA LEU A 6 -7.74 33.94 -16.27
C LEU A 6 -7.53 34.68 -14.91
N ARG A 7 -8.28 35.73 -14.62
CA ARG A 7 -8.25 36.48 -13.35
C ARG A 7 -9.06 35.83 -12.22
N GLU A 8 -10.13 35.07 -12.52
CA GLU A 8 -10.90 34.35 -11.49
C GLU A 8 -10.23 33.04 -11.06
N GLY A 9 -9.39 32.44 -11.93
CA GLY A 9 -8.73 31.16 -11.70
C GLY A 9 -7.75 31.13 -10.51
N TRP A 10 -7.23 32.27 -10.06
CA TRP A 10 -6.26 32.34 -8.95
C TRP A 10 -6.87 32.76 -7.60
N ARG A 11 -8.05 33.34 -7.58
CA ARG A 11 -8.69 33.83 -6.34
C ARG A 11 -9.15 32.68 -5.43
N LEU A 12 -9.73 31.64 -5.98
CA LEU A 12 -10.18 30.44 -5.25
C LEU A 12 -8.99 29.65 -4.65
N PRO A 13 -7.92 29.34 -5.42
CA PRO A 13 -6.72 28.70 -4.89
C PRO A 13 -6.01 29.51 -3.81
N ALA A 14 -5.85 30.81 -4.01
CA ALA A 14 -5.25 31.70 -3.04
C ALA A 14 -6.08 31.82 -1.75
N GLY A 15 -7.41 31.84 -1.88
CA GLY A 15 -8.33 31.83 -0.74
C GLY A 15 -8.24 30.55 0.08
N LEU A 16 -8.16 29.38 -0.57
CA LEU A 16 -7.98 28.10 0.12
C LEU A 16 -6.65 28.00 0.86
N LEU A 17 -5.55 28.43 0.23
CA LEU A 17 -4.24 28.48 0.89
C LEU A 17 -4.25 29.46 2.06
N GLY A 18 -4.84 30.64 1.87
CA GLY A 18 -4.99 31.63 2.93
C GLY A 18 -5.81 31.10 4.12
N LEU A 19 -6.89 30.36 3.84
CA LEU A 19 -7.69 29.72 4.87
C LEU A 19 -6.89 28.64 5.63
N LEU A 20 -6.14 27.79 4.94
CA LEU A 20 -5.29 26.78 5.59
C LEU A 20 -4.22 27.43 6.47
N VAL A 21 -3.58 28.50 5.99
CA VAL A 21 -2.61 29.28 6.79
C VAL A 21 -3.29 29.89 8.02
N ALA A 22 -4.46 30.50 7.86
CA ALA A 22 -5.20 31.08 8.96
C ALA A 22 -5.58 30.05 10.03
N ILE A 23 -6.05 28.87 9.61
CA ILE A 23 -6.35 27.76 10.52
C ILE A 23 -5.08 27.28 11.23
N ALA A 24 -3.98 27.06 10.49
CA ALA A 24 -2.71 26.62 11.04
C ALA A 24 -2.18 27.59 12.09
N VAL A 25 -2.15 28.88 11.76
CA VAL A 25 -1.69 29.94 12.68
C VAL A 25 -2.58 30.03 13.91
N SER A 26 -3.91 30.00 13.73
CA SER A 26 -4.86 30.09 14.85
C SER A 26 -4.72 28.91 15.82
N LEU A 27 -4.61 27.67 15.27
CA LEU A 27 -4.38 26.47 16.09
C LEU A 27 -3.02 26.52 16.80
N THR A 28 -1.98 26.96 16.11
CA THR A 28 -0.64 27.09 16.70
C THR A 28 -0.65 28.11 17.82
N PHE A 29 -1.24 29.27 17.58
CA PHE A 29 -1.37 30.30 18.60
C PHE A 29 -2.13 29.80 19.83
N TYR A 30 -3.25 29.11 19.61
CA TYR A 30 -4.05 28.54 20.69
C TYR A 30 -3.24 27.51 21.50
N ASN A 31 -2.63 26.52 20.82
CA ASN A 31 -1.87 25.45 21.48
C ASN A 31 -0.66 25.97 22.26
N LEU A 32 0.10 26.89 21.66
CA LEU A 32 1.26 27.48 22.33
C LEU A 32 0.85 28.38 23.53
N ASN A 33 -0.26 29.08 23.41
CA ASN A 33 -0.76 29.95 24.50
C ASN A 33 -1.31 29.12 25.67
N GLN A 34 -1.83 27.92 25.42
CA GLN A 34 -2.22 26.98 26.49
C GLN A 34 -1.01 26.47 27.28
N LEU A 35 0.13 26.27 26.61
CA LEU A 35 1.36 25.80 27.25
C LEU A 35 2.07 26.96 27.98
N LEU A 36 2.23 28.11 27.32
CA LEU A 36 2.98 29.26 27.79
C LEU A 36 2.26 30.57 27.41
N PRO A 37 2.00 31.49 28.36
CA PRO A 37 1.44 32.77 28.05
C PRO A 37 2.27 33.56 27.02
N SER A 38 1.61 34.24 26.09
CA SER A 38 2.27 34.96 24.98
C SER A 38 3.28 36.02 25.42
N SER A 39 3.14 36.55 26.62
CA SER A 39 4.10 37.50 27.23
C SER A 39 5.50 36.91 27.42
N LEU A 40 5.61 35.59 27.60
CA LEU A 40 6.88 34.89 27.84
C LEU A 40 7.48 34.27 26.56
N TRP A 41 6.81 34.35 25.41
CA TRP A 41 7.27 33.72 24.17
C TRP A 41 8.62 34.24 23.69
N SER A 42 8.84 35.57 23.78
CA SER A 42 10.10 36.17 23.34
C SER A 42 11.29 35.68 24.18
N GLU A 43 11.08 35.53 25.49
CA GLU A 43 12.10 34.99 26.39
C GLU A 43 12.34 33.50 26.14
N ALA A 44 11.28 32.71 26.10
CA ALA A 44 11.34 31.29 25.84
C ALA A 44 11.93 30.91 24.44
N LEU A 45 11.77 31.83 23.44
CA LEU A 45 12.34 31.60 22.09
C LEU A 45 13.87 31.75 22.08
N TRP A 46 14.41 32.77 22.78
CA TRP A 46 15.84 33.09 22.67
C TRP A 46 16.66 32.63 23.88
N ARG A 47 16.07 32.65 25.07
CA ARG A 47 16.75 32.30 26.34
C ARG A 47 15.74 31.67 27.31
N PRO A 48 15.34 30.40 27.07
CA PRO A 48 14.38 29.72 27.94
C PRO A 48 14.93 29.60 29.36
N ASP A 49 14.08 29.91 30.34
CA ASP A 49 14.41 29.67 31.74
C ASP A 49 14.46 28.16 32.01
N ARG A 50 15.60 27.72 32.57
CA ARG A 50 15.84 26.29 32.86
C ARG A 50 15.00 25.79 34.02
N ASP A 51 14.52 26.67 34.87
CA ASP A 51 13.72 26.34 36.04
C ASP A 51 12.21 26.30 35.70
N ASP A 52 11.79 26.91 34.58
CA ASP A 52 10.41 26.81 34.08
C ASP A 52 10.27 25.68 33.00
N VAL A 53 9.71 24.57 33.45
CA VAL A 53 9.43 23.41 32.57
C VAL A 53 8.59 23.77 31.33
N ARG A 54 7.70 24.78 31.43
CA ARG A 54 6.85 25.19 30.31
C ARG A 54 7.66 25.92 29.24
N GLN A 55 8.62 26.77 29.63
CA GLN A 55 9.53 27.41 28.69
C GLN A 55 10.45 26.40 28.02
N MET A 56 10.93 25.42 28.78
CA MET A 56 11.75 24.32 28.23
C MET A 56 10.97 23.47 27.24
N LEU A 57 9.73 23.08 27.54
CA LEU A 57 8.85 22.36 26.61
C LEU A 57 8.51 23.19 25.37
N PHE A 58 8.28 24.50 25.53
CA PHE A 58 8.05 25.41 24.41
C PHE A 58 9.24 25.40 23.45
N HIS A 59 10.46 25.62 23.97
CA HIS A 59 11.68 25.77 23.17
C HIS A 59 12.18 24.45 22.58
N TYR A 60 12.23 23.37 23.37
CA TYR A 60 12.86 22.10 22.96
C TYR A 60 11.88 21.05 22.44
N SER A 61 10.58 21.23 22.65
CA SER A 61 9.58 20.27 22.14
C SER A 61 8.65 20.90 21.10
N GLN A 62 7.91 21.95 21.44
CA GLN A 62 6.86 22.48 20.56
C GLN A 62 7.40 23.24 19.34
N LEU A 63 8.42 24.06 19.49
CA LEU A 63 9.02 24.77 18.37
C LEU A 63 9.74 23.84 17.39
N PRO A 64 10.59 22.89 17.83
CA PRO A 64 11.17 21.91 16.92
C PRO A 64 10.12 21.05 16.24
N ARG A 65 9.06 20.61 16.95
CA ARG A 65 7.95 19.85 16.38
C ARG A 65 7.27 20.61 15.23
N LEU A 66 6.98 21.90 15.44
CA LEU A 66 6.42 22.77 14.40
C LEU A 66 7.35 22.86 13.17
N ALA A 67 8.64 23.09 13.40
CA ALA A 67 9.64 23.18 12.34
C ALA A 67 9.76 21.86 11.58
N VAL A 68 9.80 20.72 12.29
CA VAL A 68 9.84 19.38 11.68
C VAL A 68 8.58 19.10 10.87
N ALA A 69 7.39 19.49 11.34
CA ALA A 69 6.15 19.36 10.58
C ALA A 69 6.23 20.09 9.23
N LEU A 70 6.70 21.33 9.23
CA LEU A 70 6.86 22.13 8.01
C LEU A 70 7.90 21.52 7.05
N LEU A 71 9.08 21.14 7.57
CA LEU A 71 10.15 20.56 6.78
C LEU A 71 9.78 19.19 6.18
N THR A 72 9.17 18.34 6.99
CA THR A 72 8.70 17.01 6.56
C THR A 72 7.59 17.12 5.53
N GLY A 73 6.59 17.96 5.78
CA GLY A 73 5.50 18.18 4.83
C GLY A 73 6.00 18.73 3.49
N ALA A 74 6.94 19.70 3.52
CA ALA A 74 7.59 20.21 2.31
C ALA A 74 8.40 19.11 1.59
N GLY A 75 9.14 18.33 2.34
CA GLY A 75 9.94 17.22 1.80
C GLY A 75 9.08 16.16 1.13
N LEU A 76 8.00 15.73 1.77
CA LEU A 76 7.05 14.76 1.19
C LEU A 76 6.37 15.32 -0.06
N GLY A 77 6.00 16.61 -0.07
CA GLY A 77 5.47 17.27 -1.26
C GLY A 77 6.46 17.28 -2.42
N LEU A 78 7.74 17.57 -2.16
CA LEU A 78 8.80 17.54 -3.17
C LEU A 78 9.01 16.14 -3.73
N VAL A 79 9.20 15.16 -2.85
CA VAL A 79 9.39 13.74 -3.21
C VAL A 79 8.19 13.21 -4.00
N GLY A 80 6.97 13.56 -3.58
CA GLY A 80 5.75 13.20 -4.31
C GLY A 80 5.72 13.70 -5.75
N VAL A 81 6.13 14.95 -6.00
CA VAL A 81 6.25 15.49 -7.37
C VAL A 81 7.24 14.69 -8.19
N LEU A 82 8.42 14.36 -7.63
CA LEU A 82 9.46 13.61 -8.32
C LEU A 82 8.97 12.20 -8.70
N PHE A 83 8.38 11.46 -7.75
CA PHE A 83 7.83 10.13 -8.02
C PHE A 83 6.72 10.17 -9.07
N GLN A 84 5.73 11.05 -8.92
CA GLN A 84 4.62 11.15 -9.86
C GLN A 84 5.06 11.55 -11.26
N GLN A 85 6.07 12.41 -11.38
CA GLN A 85 6.59 12.86 -12.67
C GLN A 85 7.38 11.77 -13.38
N VAL A 86 8.26 11.06 -12.68
CA VAL A 86 9.13 10.04 -13.28
C VAL A 86 8.37 8.75 -13.57
N LEU A 87 7.50 8.34 -12.64
CA LEU A 87 6.71 7.12 -12.77
C LEU A 87 5.43 7.34 -13.62
N ARG A 88 5.15 8.58 -14.01
CA ARG A 88 3.93 8.97 -14.75
C ARG A 88 2.66 8.43 -14.12
N ASN A 89 2.68 8.27 -12.83
CA ASN A 89 1.56 7.75 -12.06
C ASN A 89 1.19 8.76 -10.97
N PRO A 90 -0.02 9.34 -10.99
CA PRO A 90 -0.45 10.30 -9.98
C PRO A 90 -0.59 9.70 -8.57
N LEU A 91 -0.57 8.36 -8.46
CA LEU A 91 -0.63 7.63 -7.21
C LEU A 91 0.75 7.25 -6.66
N ALA A 92 1.81 7.64 -7.36
CA ALA A 92 3.17 7.30 -6.93
C ALA A 92 3.57 8.14 -5.71
N GLU A 93 4.05 7.44 -4.69
CA GLU A 93 4.58 8.00 -3.45
C GLU A 93 5.75 7.12 -2.95
N PRO A 94 6.48 7.51 -1.89
CA PRO A 94 7.59 6.71 -1.37
C PRO A 94 7.25 5.25 -1.07
N ALA A 95 6.04 4.97 -0.61
CA ALA A 95 5.59 3.62 -0.32
C ALA A 95 5.52 2.74 -1.57
N THR A 96 5.25 3.31 -2.76
CA THR A 96 5.12 2.55 -4.01
C THR A 96 6.43 1.92 -4.49
N LEU A 97 7.58 2.42 -4.06
CA LEU A 97 8.90 1.82 -4.34
C LEU A 97 9.46 1.00 -3.17
N GLY A 98 8.66 0.74 -2.14
CA GLY A 98 9.03 -0.11 -1.01
C GLY A 98 10.05 0.51 -0.06
N VAL A 99 10.41 1.80 -0.21
CA VAL A 99 11.42 2.48 0.61
C VAL A 99 11.02 2.49 2.09
N ALA A 100 9.76 2.79 2.38
CA ALA A 100 9.24 2.81 3.75
C ALA A 100 9.27 1.41 4.39
N ALA A 101 8.88 0.37 3.64
CA ALA A 101 8.93 -1.02 4.12
C ALA A 101 10.36 -1.51 4.36
N GLY A 102 11.30 -1.09 3.50
CA GLY A 102 12.73 -1.35 3.70
C GLY A 102 13.29 -0.67 4.94
N ALA A 103 12.91 0.57 5.18
CA ALA A 103 13.30 1.31 6.38
C ALA A 103 12.71 0.66 7.65
N GLN A 104 11.46 0.24 7.62
CA GLN A 104 10.81 -0.48 8.71
C GLN A 104 11.53 -1.80 9.01
N LEU A 105 11.88 -2.57 7.99
CA LEU A 105 12.62 -3.82 8.17
C LEU A 105 14.01 -3.57 8.78
N GLY A 106 14.74 -2.57 8.30
CA GLY A 106 16.03 -2.18 8.87
C GLY A 106 15.94 -1.82 10.35
N LEU A 107 14.93 -1.03 10.72
CA LEU A 107 14.66 -0.68 12.11
C LEU A 107 14.25 -1.91 12.95
N THR A 108 13.42 -2.79 12.41
CA THR A 108 13.01 -4.05 13.08
C THR A 108 14.24 -4.90 13.43
N ILE A 109 15.13 -5.07 12.45
CA ILE A 109 16.39 -5.81 12.63
C ILE A 109 17.24 -5.16 13.72
N ALA A 110 17.46 -3.85 13.65
CA ALA A 110 18.27 -3.12 14.62
C ALA A 110 17.71 -3.21 16.05
N THR A 111 16.39 -3.20 16.19
CA THR A 111 15.71 -3.30 17.49
C THR A 111 15.82 -4.69 18.08
N LEU A 112 15.61 -5.76 17.31
CA LEU A 112 15.63 -7.13 17.79
C LEU A 112 17.04 -7.61 18.16
N TRP A 113 18.04 -7.25 17.35
CA TRP A 113 19.43 -7.66 17.62
C TRP A 113 20.16 -6.69 18.56
N MET A 114 19.46 -5.71 19.15
CA MET A 114 20.02 -4.74 20.10
C MET A 114 21.37 -4.18 19.63
N LEU A 115 21.43 -3.75 18.36
CA LEU A 115 22.68 -3.27 17.78
C LEU A 115 23.29 -2.14 18.63
N PRO A 116 24.61 -2.17 18.91
CA PRO A 116 25.25 -1.15 19.74
C PRO A 116 25.21 0.22 19.06
N GLY A 117 25.10 1.30 19.87
CA GLY A 117 25.06 2.69 19.36
C GLY A 117 23.72 3.40 19.55
N GLY A 118 22.73 2.76 20.20
CA GLY A 118 21.48 3.39 20.61
C GLY A 118 20.63 3.92 19.46
N GLU A 119 20.10 5.12 19.61
CA GLU A 119 19.18 5.74 18.65
C GLU A 119 19.83 5.99 17.27
N LEU A 120 21.11 6.39 17.25
CA LEU A 120 21.84 6.63 15.98
C LEU A 120 21.91 5.36 15.13
N THR A 121 22.18 4.20 15.74
CA THR A 121 22.25 2.93 14.99
C THR A 121 20.91 2.52 14.45
N ARG A 122 19.81 2.73 15.21
CA ARG A 122 18.45 2.48 14.73
C ARG A 122 18.11 3.34 13.52
N GLN A 123 18.43 4.62 13.60
CA GLN A 123 18.22 5.57 12.50
C GLN A 123 19.01 5.19 11.26
N LEU A 124 20.30 4.85 11.40
CA LEU A 124 21.12 4.39 10.29
C LEU A 124 20.59 3.08 9.68
N ALA A 125 20.14 2.14 10.50
CA ALA A 125 19.57 0.89 10.02
C ALA A 125 18.28 1.12 9.20
N ALA A 126 17.39 2.00 9.64
CA ALA A 126 16.20 2.40 8.89
C ALA A 126 16.58 3.04 7.53
N MET A 127 17.53 3.96 7.54
CA MET A 127 18.01 4.61 6.32
C MET A 127 18.65 3.62 5.35
N ILE A 128 19.54 2.75 5.84
CA ILE A 128 20.20 1.71 5.03
C ILE A 128 19.15 0.73 4.46
N GLY A 129 18.17 0.31 5.27
CA GLY A 129 17.08 -0.56 4.82
C GLY A 129 16.29 0.04 3.66
N GLY A 130 15.87 1.30 3.79
CA GLY A 130 15.16 2.01 2.72
C GLY A 130 16.00 2.20 1.45
N MET A 131 17.26 2.57 1.58
CA MET A 131 18.18 2.72 0.46
C MET A 131 18.51 1.38 -0.22
N THR A 132 18.63 0.31 0.55
CA THR A 132 18.89 -1.05 0.02
C THR A 132 17.74 -1.50 -0.86
N VAL A 133 16.48 -1.33 -0.39
CA VAL A 133 15.31 -1.68 -1.19
C VAL A 133 15.24 -0.82 -2.46
N GLY A 134 15.47 0.50 -2.36
CA GLY A 134 15.55 1.38 -3.52
C GLY A 134 16.62 0.95 -4.53
N GLY A 135 17.81 0.57 -4.05
CA GLY A 135 18.90 0.03 -4.88
C GLY A 135 18.54 -1.29 -5.56
N LEU A 136 17.86 -2.20 -4.86
CA LEU A 136 17.37 -3.46 -5.43
C LEU A 136 16.31 -3.22 -6.52
N VAL A 137 15.41 -2.26 -6.31
CA VAL A 137 14.42 -1.85 -7.33
C VAL A 137 15.12 -1.40 -8.61
N PHE A 138 16.15 -0.57 -8.50
CA PHE A 138 16.97 -0.16 -9.65
C PHE A 138 17.67 -1.35 -10.29
N GLY A 139 18.25 -2.24 -9.51
CA GLY A 139 18.93 -3.45 -10.01
C GLY A 139 18.01 -4.35 -10.82
N VAL A 140 16.78 -4.54 -10.38
CA VAL A 140 15.75 -5.32 -11.10
C VAL A 140 15.32 -4.64 -12.40
N ALA A 141 15.17 -3.31 -12.37
CA ALA A 141 14.67 -2.53 -13.51
C ALA A 141 15.77 -2.13 -14.51
N TRP A 142 17.04 -2.33 -14.19
CA TRP A 142 18.19 -1.83 -14.96
C TRP A 142 18.18 -2.28 -16.42
N GLY A 143 17.97 -3.59 -16.67
CA GLY A 143 17.94 -4.16 -18.01
C GLY A 143 16.79 -3.67 -18.89
N LYS A 144 15.78 -3.02 -18.30
CA LYS A 144 14.58 -2.47 -18.98
C LYS A 144 14.59 -0.95 -19.08
N ARG A 145 15.77 -0.35 -19.11
CA ARG A 145 15.95 1.12 -19.17
C ARG A 145 15.17 1.86 -18.07
N LEU A 146 15.07 1.25 -16.89
CA LEU A 146 14.33 1.77 -15.74
C LEU A 146 12.88 2.15 -16.09
N SER A 147 12.17 1.27 -16.82
CA SER A 147 10.79 1.55 -17.23
C SER A 147 9.92 1.81 -15.99
N PRO A 148 9.02 2.81 -15.99
CA PRO A 148 8.17 3.14 -14.86
C PRO A 148 7.38 1.94 -14.32
N VAL A 149 6.85 1.12 -15.20
CA VAL A 149 6.07 -0.09 -14.84
C VAL A 149 6.94 -1.09 -14.07
N THR A 150 8.15 -1.37 -14.59
CA THR A 150 9.06 -2.33 -13.94
C THR A 150 9.53 -1.80 -12.58
N LEU A 151 9.82 -0.50 -12.46
CA LEU A 151 10.21 0.14 -11.20
C LEU A 151 9.12 0.01 -10.15
N ILE A 152 7.87 0.32 -10.51
CA ILE A 152 6.74 0.24 -9.58
C ILE A 152 6.46 -1.23 -9.20
N LEU A 153 6.47 -2.17 -10.15
CA LEU A 153 6.28 -3.59 -9.87
C LEU A 153 7.38 -4.14 -8.96
N ALA A 154 8.64 -3.85 -9.25
CA ALA A 154 9.75 -4.26 -8.40
C ALA A 154 9.64 -3.65 -6.99
N GLY A 155 9.32 -2.36 -6.90
CA GLY A 155 9.12 -1.65 -5.63
C GLY A 155 8.00 -2.23 -4.79
N LEU A 156 6.84 -2.47 -5.41
CA LEU A 156 5.69 -3.08 -4.75
C LEU A 156 6.02 -4.46 -4.19
N VAL A 157 6.64 -5.32 -5.00
CA VAL A 157 6.95 -6.70 -4.60
C VAL A 157 8.03 -6.74 -3.52
N LEU A 158 9.09 -5.96 -3.66
CA LEU A 158 10.13 -5.86 -2.63
C LEU A 158 9.60 -5.22 -1.34
N GLY A 159 8.71 -4.23 -1.45
CA GLY A 159 8.02 -3.63 -0.31
C GLY A 159 7.15 -4.64 0.42
N LEU A 160 6.33 -5.41 -0.30
CA LEU A 160 5.52 -6.48 0.29
C LEU A 160 6.39 -7.56 0.95
N TYR A 161 7.52 -7.92 0.33
CA TYR A 161 8.46 -8.87 0.91
C TYR A 161 9.05 -8.36 2.23
N CYS A 162 9.54 -7.11 2.27
CA CYS A 162 10.07 -6.49 3.48
C CYS A 162 9.01 -6.38 4.58
N SER A 163 7.77 -6.00 4.22
CA SER A 163 6.65 -5.95 5.15
C SER A 163 6.31 -7.34 5.70
N ALA A 164 6.34 -8.38 4.86
CA ALA A 164 6.09 -9.75 5.30
C ALA A 164 7.16 -10.24 6.28
N VAL A 165 8.44 -9.93 6.04
CA VAL A 165 9.53 -10.25 6.98
C VAL A 165 9.34 -9.47 8.29
N SER A 166 9.06 -8.17 8.23
CA SER A 166 8.81 -7.35 9.43
C SER A 166 7.62 -7.87 10.25
N ASN A 167 6.52 -8.25 9.58
CA ASN A 167 5.34 -8.81 10.24
C ASN A 167 5.62 -10.18 10.87
N LEU A 168 6.42 -11.03 10.21
CA LEU A 168 6.85 -12.31 10.78
C LEU A 168 7.68 -12.09 12.05
N LEU A 169 8.65 -11.19 12.01
CA LEU A 169 9.46 -10.85 13.19
C LEU A 169 8.60 -10.27 14.32
N ALA A 170 7.64 -9.42 13.98
CA ALA A 170 6.70 -8.84 14.94
C ALA A 170 5.77 -9.88 15.56
N LEU A 171 5.37 -10.91 14.81
CA LEU A 171 4.51 -11.98 15.32
C LEU A 171 5.19 -12.76 16.45
N PHE A 172 6.50 -13.03 16.31
CA PHE A 172 7.27 -13.77 17.32
C PHE A 172 7.84 -12.89 18.42
N ASN A 173 7.93 -11.57 18.22
CA ASN A 173 8.55 -10.62 19.14
C ASN A 173 7.66 -9.39 19.40
N TYR A 174 6.35 -9.60 19.54
CA TYR A 174 5.36 -8.52 19.61
C TYR A 174 5.68 -7.49 20.70
N ASP A 175 6.03 -7.95 21.90
CA ASP A 175 6.27 -7.07 23.05
C ASP A 175 7.50 -6.17 22.86
N GLN A 176 8.56 -6.68 22.20
CA GLN A 176 9.77 -5.91 21.91
C GLN A 176 9.58 -4.92 20.76
N LEU A 177 8.66 -5.22 19.83
CA LEU A 177 8.44 -4.43 18.62
C LEU A 177 7.20 -3.53 18.69
N GLN A 178 6.54 -3.42 19.84
CA GLN A 178 5.38 -2.56 20.02
C GLN A 178 5.68 -1.09 19.67
N GLY A 179 6.85 -0.58 20.07
CA GLY A 179 7.30 0.76 19.72
C GLY A 179 7.50 0.98 18.20
N LEU A 180 7.74 -0.10 17.44
CA LEU A 180 7.86 -0.04 15.99
C LEU A 180 6.54 0.30 15.31
N PHE A 181 5.42 -0.17 15.84
CA PHE A 181 4.09 0.17 15.30
C PHE A 181 3.80 1.67 15.50
N LEU A 182 4.20 2.25 16.63
CA LEU A 182 4.11 3.70 16.86
C LEU A 182 4.99 4.46 15.85
N TRP A 183 6.24 4.06 15.69
CA TRP A 183 7.14 4.66 14.71
C TRP A 183 6.61 4.53 13.28
N SER A 184 6.06 3.35 12.90
CA SER A 184 5.48 3.14 11.57
C SER A 184 4.22 3.98 11.31
N SER A 185 3.58 4.49 12.35
CA SER A 185 2.44 5.40 12.26
C SER A 185 2.84 6.87 12.09
N GLY A 186 4.13 7.17 12.10
CA GLY A 186 4.70 8.51 11.95
C GLY A 186 4.44 9.43 13.16
N ALA A 187 5.52 9.89 13.81
CA ALA A 187 5.45 10.76 14.97
C ALA A 187 6.32 12.00 14.76
N LEU A 188 5.76 13.18 15.08
CA LEU A 188 6.47 14.46 15.01
C LEU A 188 6.96 14.96 16.36
N ASN A 189 6.80 14.17 17.42
CA ASN A 189 7.25 14.55 18.75
C ASN A 189 8.77 14.76 18.77
N GLN A 190 9.21 15.90 19.30
CA GLN A 190 10.62 16.28 19.38
C GLN A 190 11.00 16.58 20.83
N GLN A 191 12.27 16.36 21.14
CA GLN A 191 12.87 16.67 22.44
C GLN A 191 14.02 17.70 22.31
N ASP A 192 14.45 17.97 21.09
CA ASP A 192 15.50 18.94 20.77
C ASP A 192 15.41 19.41 19.30
N TRP A 193 16.38 20.20 18.89
CA TRP A 193 16.50 20.73 17.52
C TRP A 193 17.26 19.82 16.54
N SER A 194 17.73 18.65 16.96
CA SER A 194 18.57 17.77 16.15
C SER A 194 17.92 17.35 14.84
N THR A 195 16.64 16.98 14.87
CA THR A 195 15.87 16.60 13.68
C THR A 195 15.71 17.78 12.70
N VAL A 196 15.53 19.00 13.20
CA VAL A 196 15.47 20.20 12.36
C VAL A 196 16.81 20.45 11.67
N GLN A 197 17.93 20.38 12.43
CA GLN A 197 19.27 20.51 11.90
C GLN A 197 19.61 19.41 10.89
N PHE A 198 19.04 18.22 11.07
CA PHE A 198 19.17 17.10 10.12
C PHE A 198 18.38 17.37 8.84
N LEU A 199 17.11 17.77 8.93
CA LEU A 199 16.21 17.86 7.77
C LEU A 199 16.41 19.12 6.93
N LEU A 200 16.66 20.28 7.55
CA LEU A 200 16.71 21.57 6.86
C LEU A 200 17.75 21.62 5.73
N PRO A 201 19.03 21.29 5.95
CA PRO A 201 20.02 21.33 4.87
C PRO A 201 19.72 20.29 3.77
N ARG A 202 19.16 19.15 4.13
CA ARG A 202 18.82 18.07 3.20
C ARG A 202 17.63 18.45 2.31
N LEU A 203 16.63 19.12 2.85
CA LEU A 203 15.52 19.68 2.07
C LEU A 203 16.02 20.74 1.07
N LEU A 204 16.89 21.64 1.51
CA LEU A 204 17.44 22.69 0.66
C LEU A 204 18.29 22.09 -0.48
N ILE A 205 19.18 21.16 -0.16
CA ILE A 205 20.01 20.45 -1.17
C ILE A 205 19.11 19.69 -2.14
N SER A 206 18.12 18.94 -1.65
CA SER A 206 17.19 18.18 -2.50
C SER A 206 16.35 19.10 -3.39
N GLY A 207 15.94 20.25 -2.88
CA GLY A 207 15.23 21.26 -3.65
C GLY A 207 16.08 21.86 -4.77
N ILE A 208 17.35 22.18 -4.49
CA ILE A 208 18.30 22.68 -5.48
C ILE A 208 18.56 21.61 -6.56
N LEU A 209 18.81 20.36 -6.16
CA LEU A 209 19.04 19.26 -7.10
C LEU A 209 17.79 19.01 -7.96
N ALA A 210 16.59 19.05 -7.38
CA ALA A 210 15.34 18.93 -8.13
C ALA A 210 15.15 20.10 -9.13
N ALA A 211 15.55 21.31 -8.76
CA ALA A 211 15.53 22.47 -9.63
C ALA A 211 16.50 22.32 -10.83
N LEU A 212 17.70 21.78 -10.59
CA LEU A 212 18.65 21.47 -11.67
C LEU A 212 18.12 20.39 -12.63
N LEU A 213 17.28 19.48 -12.12
CA LEU A 213 16.66 18.41 -12.90
C LEU A 213 15.34 18.83 -13.60
N ILE A 214 14.91 20.09 -13.55
CA ILE A 214 13.63 20.54 -14.14
C ILE A 214 13.53 20.20 -15.63
N ARG A 215 14.59 20.43 -16.42
CA ARG A 215 14.58 20.14 -17.87
C ARG A 215 14.41 18.65 -18.16
N PRO A 216 15.30 17.73 -17.65
CA PRO A 216 15.14 16.30 -17.86
C PRO A 216 13.82 15.77 -17.30
N LEU A 217 13.36 16.25 -16.15
CA LEU A 217 12.07 15.86 -15.56
C LEU A 217 10.88 16.28 -16.41
N THR A 218 10.92 17.46 -17.05
CA THR A 218 9.87 17.92 -17.97
C THR A 218 9.79 17.02 -19.19
N LEU A 219 10.94 16.65 -19.76
CA LEU A 219 11.01 15.73 -20.91
C LEU A 219 10.58 14.31 -20.54
N LEU A 220 10.89 13.83 -19.33
CA LEU A 220 10.39 12.54 -18.82
C LEU A 220 8.85 12.49 -18.70
N GLY A 221 8.17 13.62 -18.65
CA GLY A 221 6.70 13.69 -18.72
C GLY A 221 6.12 13.39 -20.10
N LEU A 222 6.94 13.42 -21.15
CA LEU A 222 6.57 13.07 -22.52
C LEU A 222 6.72 11.57 -22.74
N ASP A 223 6.24 11.09 -23.90
CA ASP A 223 6.44 9.70 -24.29
C ASP A 223 7.94 9.38 -24.46
N ASP A 224 8.37 8.16 -24.14
CA ASP A 224 9.78 7.74 -24.12
C ASP A 224 10.45 7.90 -25.49
N GLY A 225 9.69 7.62 -26.58
CA GLY A 225 10.17 7.83 -27.94
C GLY A 225 10.45 9.30 -28.24
N VAL A 226 9.52 10.17 -27.87
CA VAL A 226 9.64 11.63 -28.04
C VAL A 226 10.79 12.19 -27.20
N ALA A 227 10.87 11.82 -25.94
CA ALA A 227 11.92 12.27 -25.03
C ALA A 227 13.32 11.88 -25.52
N ARG A 228 13.45 10.65 -26.07
CA ARG A 228 14.70 10.16 -26.67
C ARG A 228 15.09 10.93 -27.93
N ASN A 229 14.12 11.19 -28.82
CA ASN A 229 14.35 11.97 -30.02
C ASN A 229 14.77 13.42 -29.72
N LEU A 230 14.38 13.94 -28.55
CA LEU A 230 14.85 15.23 -28.02
C LEU A 230 16.23 15.15 -27.32
N GLY A 231 16.93 14.01 -27.41
CA GLY A 231 18.28 13.82 -26.89
C GLY A 231 18.36 13.45 -25.41
N LEU A 232 17.23 13.07 -24.76
CA LEU A 232 17.25 12.70 -23.33
C LEU A 232 17.77 11.28 -23.12
N GLY A 233 18.82 11.14 -22.31
CA GLY A 233 19.26 9.85 -21.76
C GLY A 233 18.28 9.35 -20.68
N LEU A 234 17.24 8.60 -21.09
CA LEU A 234 16.13 8.20 -20.22
C LEU A 234 16.57 7.51 -18.94
N SER A 235 17.53 6.59 -19.03
CA SER A 235 18.00 5.81 -17.87
C SER A 235 18.71 6.70 -16.85
N LEU A 236 19.59 7.61 -17.30
CA LEU A 236 20.30 8.52 -16.43
C LEU A 236 19.35 9.54 -15.78
N ALA A 237 18.42 10.09 -16.56
CA ALA A 237 17.45 11.04 -16.06
C ALA A 237 16.51 10.42 -15.01
N ARG A 238 16.07 9.16 -15.23
CA ARG A 238 15.26 8.42 -14.24
C ARG A 238 16.07 8.05 -13.01
N LEU A 239 17.29 7.56 -13.19
CA LEU A 239 18.18 7.20 -12.10
C LEU A 239 18.47 8.39 -11.19
N SER A 240 18.83 9.55 -11.75
CA SER A 240 19.14 10.75 -10.97
C SER A 240 17.90 11.28 -10.22
N ALA A 241 16.75 11.35 -10.89
CA ALA A 241 15.55 11.88 -10.28
C ALA A 241 14.94 10.94 -9.21
N LEU A 242 14.85 9.64 -9.50
CA LEU A 242 14.38 8.66 -8.53
C LEU A 242 15.40 8.39 -7.44
N GLY A 243 16.71 8.41 -7.74
CA GLY A 243 17.76 8.31 -6.73
C GLY A 243 17.66 9.43 -5.72
N LEU A 244 17.51 10.68 -6.17
CA LEU A 244 17.25 11.82 -5.30
C LEU A 244 15.98 11.61 -4.44
N ALA A 245 14.87 11.19 -5.08
CA ALA A 245 13.61 10.98 -4.39
C ALA A 245 13.70 9.87 -3.34
N ILE A 246 14.34 8.74 -3.65
CA ILE A 246 14.52 7.60 -2.74
C ILE A 246 15.40 7.97 -1.55
N ILE A 247 16.56 8.58 -1.81
CA ILE A 247 17.51 8.97 -0.76
C ILE A 247 16.85 9.96 0.20
N PHE A 248 16.21 11.00 -0.34
CA PHE A 248 15.54 12.00 0.48
C PHE A 248 14.31 11.43 1.21
N SER A 249 13.54 10.54 0.58
CA SER A 249 12.44 9.82 1.22
C SER A 249 12.92 8.96 2.39
N ALA A 250 14.03 8.22 2.22
CA ALA A 250 14.61 7.43 3.30
C ALA A 250 15.07 8.30 4.49
N MET A 251 15.59 9.50 4.20
CA MET A 251 15.95 10.48 5.25
C MET A 251 14.72 11.03 5.98
N LEU A 252 13.62 11.30 5.26
CA LEU A 252 12.35 11.74 5.88
C LEU A 252 11.76 10.65 6.77
N VAL A 253 11.68 9.41 6.26
CA VAL A 253 11.16 8.26 7.02
C VAL A 253 12.03 7.98 8.25
N ASN A 254 13.35 8.12 8.12
CA ASN A 254 14.26 8.02 9.26
C ASN A 254 13.96 9.05 10.36
N ALA A 255 13.71 10.30 9.96
CA ALA A 255 13.55 11.41 10.89
C ALA A 255 12.21 11.38 11.67
N VAL A 256 11.12 10.97 11.04
CA VAL A 256 9.76 11.11 11.60
C VAL A 256 8.90 9.85 11.46
N GLY A 257 9.47 8.74 11.00
CA GLY A 257 8.72 7.53 10.69
C GLY A 257 7.95 7.65 9.38
N VAL A 258 6.99 6.75 9.16
CA VAL A 258 6.22 6.68 7.92
C VAL A 258 5.03 7.62 7.99
N ILE A 259 5.08 8.71 7.25
CA ILE A 259 3.94 9.61 7.04
C ILE A 259 3.45 9.42 5.61
N GLY A 260 2.36 8.68 5.45
CA GLY A 260 1.71 8.46 4.17
C GLY A 260 0.80 9.61 3.77
N PHE A 261 0.27 9.55 2.57
CA PHE A 261 -0.76 10.42 2.04
C PHE A 261 -0.32 11.85 1.66
N ILE A 262 0.55 12.50 2.42
CA ILE A 262 1.02 13.87 2.09
C ILE A 262 1.77 13.87 0.76
N GLY A 263 2.66 12.90 0.55
CA GLY A 263 3.43 12.75 -0.70
C GLY A 263 2.56 12.50 -1.94
N LEU A 264 1.44 11.85 -1.76
CA LEU A 264 0.45 11.63 -2.82
C LEU A 264 -0.43 12.87 -3.05
N PHE A 265 -0.88 13.48 -1.96
CA PHE A 265 -1.95 14.46 -2.00
C PHE A 265 -1.46 15.89 -2.30
N ALA A 266 -0.30 16.28 -1.76
CA ALA A 266 0.23 17.63 -1.98
C ALA A 266 0.49 17.96 -3.47
N PRO A 267 1.09 17.08 -4.29
CA PRO A 267 1.22 17.32 -5.73
C PRO A 267 -0.13 17.36 -6.47
N LEU A 268 -1.09 16.57 -6.02
CA LEU A 268 -2.43 16.53 -6.61
C LEU A 268 -3.18 17.83 -6.34
N LEU A 269 -3.16 18.32 -5.09
CA LEU A 269 -3.72 19.62 -4.73
C LEU A 269 -3.01 20.76 -5.46
N ALA A 270 -1.69 20.73 -5.57
CA ALA A 270 -0.95 21.74 -6.31
C ALA A 270 -1.44 21.87 -7.77
N LYS A 271 -1.75 20.73 -8.43
CA LYS A 271 -2.36 20.74 -9.77
C LYS A 271 -3.74 21.39 -9.78
N ILE A 272 -4.58 21.07 -8.79
CA ILE A 272 -5.94 21.63 -8.68
C ILE A 272 -5.88 23.13 -8.41
N LEU A 273 -4.92 23.54 -7.59
CA LEU A 273 -4.62 24.95 -7.29
C LEU A 273 -4.01 25.71 -8.48
N GLY A 274 -3.82 25.05 -9.64
CA GLY A 274 -3.41 25.72 -10.88
C GLY A 274 -1.94 25.54 -11.26
N ALA A 275 -1.14 24.77 -10.56
CA ALA A 275 0.25 24.48 -10.92
C ALA A 275 0.29 23.51 -12.11
N ARG A 276 0.18 24.03 -13.33
CA ARG A 276 0.17 23.25 -14.56
C ARG A 276 1.58 22.85 -15.01
N ARG A 277 2.57 23.74 -14.83
CA ARG A 277 3.97 23.48 -15.19
C ARG A 277 4.69 22.73 -14.07
N LEU A 278 5.66 21.89 -14.43
CA LEU A 278 6.45 21.15 -13.45
C LEU A 278 7.17 22.08 -12.46
N SER A 279 7.76 23.19 -12.94
CA SER A 279 8.40 24.18 -12.08
C SER A 279 7.45 24.75 -11.02
N GLN A 280 6.20 25.02 -11.38
CA GLN A 280 5.18 25.49 -10.45
C GLN A 280 4.82 24.40 -9.42
N ARG A 281 4.75 23.14 -9.85
CA ARG A 281 4.46 22.01 -8.93
C ARG A 281 5.61 21.76 -7.95
N LEU A 282 6.87 21.89 -8.39
CA LEU A 282 8.05 21.75 -7.54
C LEU A 282 8.13 22.82 -6.44
N ILE A 283 7.45 23.96 -6.59
CA ILE A 283 7.35 25.00 -5.56
C ILE A 283 6.05 24.83 -4.75
N LEU A 284 4.92 24.69 -5.42
CA LEU A 284 3.61 24.71 -4.74
C LEU A 284 3.32 23.44 -3.95
N ALA A 285 3.76 22.26 -4.43
CA ALA A 285 3.51 21.01 -3.71
C ALA A 285 4.26 20.93 -2.37
N PRO A 286 5.54 21.33 -2.24
CA PRO A 286 6.17 21.48 -0.93
C PRO A 286 5.43 22.44 0.01
N ILE A 287 4.97 23.57 -0.48
CA ILE A 287 4.21 24.54 0.34
C ILE A 287 2.90 23.92 0.82
N VAL A 288 2.15 23.28 -0.07
CA VAL A 288 0.90 22.58 0.28
C VAL A 288 1.15 21.44 1.25
N GLY A 289 2.20 20.64 1.03
CA GLY A 289 2.58 19.55 1.93
C GLY A 289 2.93 20.05 3.33
N ALA A 290 3.71 21.13 3.42
CA ALA A 290 4.04 21.79 4.69
C ALA A 290 2.78 22.27 5.43
N LEU A 291 1.86 22.95 4.73
CA LEU A 291 0.62 23.45 5.30
C LEU A 291 -0.30 22.32 5.77
N LEU A 292 -0.45 21.26 4.98
CA LEU A 292 -1.29 20.14 5.34
C LEU A 292 -0.78 19.43 6.60
N LEU A 293 0.53 19.16 6.65
CA LEU A 293 1.11 18.49 7.81
C LEU A 293 1.09 19.39 9.05
N TRP A 294 1.32 20.69 8.88
CA TRP A 294 1.23 21.68 9.95
C TRP A 294 -0.17 21.75 10.54
N VAL A 295 -1.21 21.93 9.70
CA VAL A 295 -2.62 21.97 10.17
C VAL A 295 -2.98 20.66 10.87
N THR A 296 -2.59 19.52 10.30
CA THR A 296 -2.89 18.21 10.88
C THR A 296 -2.22 18.03 12.24
N ASP A 297 -0.94 18.36 12.37
CA ASP A 297 -0.21 18.23 13.63
C ASP A 297 -0.76 19.15 14.72
N GLN A 298 -1.03 20.41 14.39
CA GLN A 298 -1.63 21.34 15.35
C GLN A 298 -3.06 20.96 15.73
N GLY A 299 -3.81 20.39 14.80
CA GLY A 299 -5.14 19.83 15.05
C GLY A 299 -5.09 18.64 16.01
N ILE A 300 -4.07 17.79 15.89
CA ILE A 300 -3.85 16.67 16.81
C ILE A 300 -3.52 17.19 18.20
N ILE A 301 -2.58 18.11 18.33
CA ILE A 301 -2.20 18.70 19.63
C ILE A 301 -3.45 19.30 20.32
N TRP A 302 -4.31 19.95 19.57
CA TRP A 302 -5.59 20.45 20.10
C TRP A 302 -6.51 19.31 20.55
N LEU A 303 -6.60 18.22 19.77
CA LEU A 303 -7.46 17.07 20.06
C LEU A 303 -6.96 16.26 21.26
N THR A 304 -5.64 16.15 21.47
CA THR A 304 -5.04 15.40 22.59
C THR A 304 -5.34 16.01 23.95
N GLN A 305 -5.78 17.27 24.02
CA GLN A 305 -6.30 17.86 25.27
C GLN A 305 -7.58 17.16 25.75
N VAL A 306 -8.31 16.50 24.85
CA VAL A 306 -9.59 15.82 25.13
C VAL A 306 -9.47 14.30 24.97
N TRP A 307 -8.52 13.81 24.18
CA TRP A 307 -8.35 12.40 23.85
C TRP A 307 -6.89 11.94 23.97
N ARG A 308 -6.65 10.61 23.79
CA ARG A 308 -5.29 10.04 23.81
C ARG A 308 -4.44 10.53 22.63
N GLU A 309 -3.11 10.47 22.76
CA GLU A 309 -2.20 10.79 21.66
C GLU A 309 -2.47 9.95 20.40
N ILE A 310 -2.68 10.64 19.29
CA ILE A 310 -2.82 10.05 17.97
C ILE A 310 -1.54 10.34 17.19
N PRO A 311 -0.86 9.33 16.60
CA PRO A 311 0.30 9.56 15.76
C PRO A 311 -0.05 10.45 14.56
N THR A 312 0.84 11.38 14.22
CA THR A 312 0.56 12.38 13.18
C THR A 312 0.34 11.75 11.80
N GLY A 313 1.10 10.71 11.46
CA GLY A 313 0.90 9.97 10.22
C GLY A 313 -0.46 9.26 10.15
N ALA A 314 -0.98 8.80 11.28
CA ALA A 314 -2.33 8.25 11.36
C ALA A 314 -3.40 9.31 11.09
N ALA A 315 -3.25 10.47 11.66
CA ALA A 315 -4.21 11.57 11.44
C ALA A 315 -4.16 12.12 10.01
N THR A 316 -2.96 12.21 9.39
CA THR A 316 -2.86 12.61 7.97
C THR A 316 -3.63 11.67 7.05
N ALA A 317 -3.59 10.36 7.31
CA ALA A 317 -4.34 9.38 6.55
C ALA A 317 -5.85 9.46 6.81
N LEU A 318 -6.25 9.63 8.08
CA LEU A 318 -7.66 9.74 8.47
C LEU A 318 -8.33 11.01 7.91
N ILE A 319 -7.63 12.11 7.85
CA ILE A 319 -8.14 13.37 7.28
C ILE A 319 -8.01 13.34 5.74
N GLY A 320 -6.91 12.84 5.26
CA GLY A 320 -6.59 12.83 3.84
C GLY A 320 -7.47 11.91 3.02
N ALA A 321 -7.87 10.75 3.54
CA ALA A 321 -8.69 9.80 2.82
C ALA A 321 -10.10 10.35 2.51
N PRO A 322 -10.88 10.90 3.47
CA PRO A 322 -12.15 11.55 3.17
C PRO A 322 -12.01 12.75 2.23
N LEU A 323 -10.95 13.53 2.40
CA LEU A 323 -10.66 14.69 1.55
C LEU A 323 -10.39 14.24 0.10
N LEU A 324 -9.66 13.16 -0.10
CA LEU A 324 -9.44 12.58 -1.43
C LEU A 324 -10.75 12.09 -2.04
N LEU A 325 -11.57 11.37 -1.26
CA LEU A 325 -12.87 10.90 -1.70
C LEU A 325 -13.80 12.04 -2.13
N TRP A 326 -13.80 13.15 -1.37
CA TRP A 326 -14.57 14.35 -1.70
C TRP A 326 -14.06 15.04 -2.97
N LEU A 327 -12.75 15.02 -3.19
CA LEU A 327 -12.11 15.65 -4.33
C LEU A 327 -12.20 14.83 -5.62
N LEU A 328 -12.34 13.51 -5.48
CA LEU A 328 -12.33 12.55 -6.58
C LEU A 328 -13.30 12.87 -7.73
N PRO A 329 -14.56 13.29 -7.49
CA PRO A 329 -15.48 13.66 -8.56
C PRO A 329 -15.04 14.88 -9.37
N ARG A 330 -14.17 15.73 -8.80
CA ARG A 330 -13.65 16.94 -9.41
C ARG A 330 -12.39 16.71 -10.24
N LEU A 331 -11.73 15.56 -10.04
CA LEU A 331 -10.59 15.16 -10.85
C LEU A 331 -11.09 14.68 -12.22
N HIS A 332 -10.66 15.37 -13.26
CA HIS A 332 -10.88 14.89 -14.62
C HIS A 332 -10.11 13.58 -14.77
N SER A 333 -10.79 12.52 -15.16
CA SER A 333 -10.16 11.24 -15.49
C SER A 333 -9.26 11.44 -16.70
N THR A 334 -8.00 11.74 -16.48
CA THR A 334 -6.99 11.45 -17.47
C THR A 334 -7.03 9.93 -17.64
N THR A 335 -7.34 9.48 -18.83
CA THR A 335 -7.17 8.07 -19.24
C THR A 335 -5.81 7.64 -18.70
N ALA A 336 -5.82 6.64 -17.82
CA ALA A 336 -4.56 6.04 -17.38
C ALA A 336 -3.81 5.66 -18.66
N PRO A 337 -2.54 6.04 -18.82
CA PRO A 337 -1.77 5.61 -19.98
C PRO A 337 -1.90 4.10 -20.04
N THR A 338 -2.30 3.59 -21.20
CA THR A 338 -2.19 2.17 -21.52
C THR A 338 -0.72 1.84 -21.29
N MET A 339 -0.45 1.10 -20.20
CA MET A 339 0.92 0.75 -19.87
C MET A 339 1.39 -0.27 -20.90
N ASP A 340 2.09 0.22 -21.93
CA ASP A 340 2.83 -0.65 -22.84
C ASP A 340 3.91 -1.38 -22.06
N LEU A 341 3.68 -2.65 -21.82
CA LEU A 341 4.64 -3.58 -21.23
C LEU A 341 5.69 -3.95 -22.29
N GLY A 342 6.41 -2.99 -22.85
CA GLY A 342 7.55 -3.20 -23.75
C GLY A 342 7.43 -4.35 -24.77
N ASP A 343 8.05 -4.21 -25.93
CA ASP A 343 7.93 -5.02 -27.14
C ASP A 343 8.26 -6.53 -27.05
N SER A 344 8.66 -7.05 -25.90
CA SER A 344 8.95 -8.50 -25.72
C SER A 344 7.78 -9.22 -25.07
N VAL A 345 6.70 -9.30 -25.82
CA VAL A 345 5.52 -9.99 -25.34
C VAL A 345 5.59 -11.47 -25.72
N PRO A 346 5.57 -12.42 -24.74
CA PRO A 346 5.54 -13.84 -25.07
C PRO A 346 4.41 -14.17 -26.04
N VAL A 347 4.71 -14.96 -27.06
CA VAL A 347 3.71 -15.45 -28.02
C VAL A 347 2.59 -16.15 -27.25
N GLU A 348 1.34 -15.87 -27.60
CA GLU A 348 0.20 -16.50 -26.95
C GLU A 348 0.26 -18.03 -27.09
N ARG A 349 0.16 -18.73 -25.96
CA ARG A 349 0.20 -20.20 -25.97
C ARG A 349 -1.14 -20.77 -26.43
N GLN A 350 -1.06 -21.65 -27.43
CA GLN A 350 -2.26 -22.22 -28.08
C GLN A 350 -2.80 -23.48 -27.39
N ARG A 351 -1.97 -24.23 -26.63
CA ARG A 351 -2.37 -25.51 -26.04
C ARG A 351 -2.89 -25.36 -24.61
N LEU A 352 -4.02 -24.65 -24.44
CA LEU A 352 -4.62 -24.44 -23.12
C LEU A 352 -4.90 -25.75 -22.38
N GLY A 353 -5.46 -26.79 -23.06
CA GLY A 353 -5.78 -28.07 -22.45
C GLY A 353 -4.58 -28.78 -21.82
N LEU A 354 -3.42 -28.79 -22.49
CA LEU A 354 -2.19 -29.36 -21.94
C LEU A 354 -1.72 -28.64 -20.68
N TRP A 355 -1.77 -27.30 -20.68
CA TRP A 355 -1.31 -26.49 -19.54
C TRP A 355 -2.27 -26.55 -18.37
N THR A 356 -3.58 -26.63 -18.62
CA THR A 356 -4.57 -26.85 -17.56
C THR A 356 -4.43 -28.24 -16.95
N SER A 357 -4.23 -29.29 -17.77
CA SER A 357 -3.99 -30.64 -17.25
C SER A 357 -2.71 -30.70 -16.42
N ALA A 358 -1.61 -30.13 -16.90
CA ALA A 358 -0.36 -30.06 -16.14
C ALA A 358 -0.54 -29.28 -14.83
N GLY A 359 -1.24 -28.15 -14.87
CA GLY A 359 -1.55 -27.34 -13.68
C GLY A 359 -2.42 -28.09 -12.67
N LEU A 360 -3.43 -28.81 -13.13
CA LEU A 360 -4.29 -29.66 -12.28
C LEU A 360 -3.53 -30.84 -11.67
N LEU A 361 -2.61 -31.46 -12.42
CA LEU A 361 -1.73 -32.50 -11.87
C LEU A 361 -0.79 -31.94 -10.79
N LEU A 362 -0.21 -30.77 -11.01
CA LEU A 362 0.59 -30.10 -9.98
C LEU A 362 -0.24 -29.73 -8.75
N LEU A 363 -1.47 -29.26 -8.95
CA LEU A 363 -2.39 -28.94 -7.86
C LEU A 363 -2.75 -30.20 -7.06
N LEU A 364 -3.04 -31.30 -7.72
CA LEU A 364 -3.30 -32.59 -7.08
C LEU A 364 -2.07 -33.08 -6.31
N GLY A 365 -0.87 -33.00 -6.90
CA GLY A 365 0.38 -33.32 -6.22
C GLY A 365 0.60 -32.43 -4.99
N GLY A 366 0.34 -31.12 -5.09
CA GLY A 366 0.38 -30.18 -3.97
C GLY A 366 -0.61 -30.53 -2.86
N LEU A 367 -1.83 -30.93 -3.21
CA LEU A 367 -2.85 -31.39 -2.26
C LEU A 367 -2.38 -32.67 -1.52
N ILE A 368 -1.86 -33.65 -2.24
CA ILE A 368 -1.33 -34.88 -1.64
C ILE A 368 -0.19 -34.58 -0.67
N VAL A 369 0.76 -33.73 -1.07
CA VAL A 369 1.87 -33.30 -0.20
C VAL A 369 1.33 -32.56 1.02
N ALA A 370 0.40 -31.62 0.85
CA ALA A 370 -0.13 -30.83 1.95
C ALA A 370 -0.94 -31.64 2.97
N LEU A 371 -1.57 -32.73 2.55
CA LEU A 371 -2.35 -33.61 3.42
C LEU A 371 -1.51 -34.71 4.06
N MET A 372 -0.59 -35.34 3.31
CA MET A 372 0.09 -36.57 3.70
C MET A 372 1.55 -36.38 4.09
N PHE A 373 2.26 -35.38 3.57
CA PHE A 373 3.67 -35.16 3.89
C PHE A 373 3.81 -34.12 4.98
N GLY A 374 4.59 -34.42 6.01
CA GLY A 374 4.74 -33.51 7.16
C GLY A 374 5.97 -33.77 8.00
N ARG A 375 6.17 -32.88 8.97
CA ARG A 375 7.22 -32.95 9.97
C ARG A 375 6.62 -33.15 11.35
N ASP A 376 7.24 -34.02 12.13
CA ASP A 376 6.95 -34.21 13.55
C ASP A 376 8.25 -34.13 14.38
N SER A 377 8.20 -34.59 15.63
CA SER A 377 9.36 -34.65 16.54
C SER A 377 10.48 -35.57 16.05
N GLN A 378 10.16 -36.53 15.17
CA GLN A 378 11.12 -37.50 14.60
C GLN A 378 11.69 -37.07 13.26
N GLY A 379 11.12 -36.03 12.62
CA GLY A 379 11.60 -35.49 11.35
C GLY A 379 10.54 -35.49 10.24
N TRP A 380 11.01 -35.48 8.98
CA TRP A 380 10.15 -35.44 7.80
C TRP A 380 9.71 -36.84 7.40
N ARG A 381 8.40 -37.07 7.26
CA ARG A 381 7.86 -38.35 6.82
C ARG A 381 6.53 -38.27 6.10
N TRP A 382 6.21 -39.32 5.34
CA TRP A 382 4.88 -39.53 4.82
C TRP A 382 4.00 -40.14 5.91
N ILE A 383 2.84 -39.55 6.12
CA ILE A 383 1.87 -39.96 7.13
C ILE A 383 0.78 -40.76 6.40
N VAL A 384 0.57 -41.99 6.83
CA VAL A 384 -0.39 -42.94 6.22
C VAL A 384 -1.14 -43.70 7.31
N GLY A 385 -2.24 -44.39 6.92
CA GLY A 385 -3.02 -45.23 7.83
C GLY A 385 -3.78 -44.43 8.88
N ASP A 386 -3.88 -44.98 10.11
CA ASP A 386 -4.68 -44.42 11.21
C ASP A 386 -4.17 -43.03 11.66
N GLU A 387 -2.88 -42.82 11.59
CA GLU A 387 -2.27 -41.53 11.90
C GLU A 387 -2.70 -40.43 10.91
N LEU A 388 -2.80 -40.77 9.62
CA LEU A 388 -3.33 -39.84 8.63
C LEU A 388 -4.79 -39.49 8.94
N GLN A 389 -5.60 -40.47 9.30
CA GLN A 389 -7.00 -40.27 9.62
C GLN A 389 -7.19 -39.34 10.81
N ALA A 390 -6.36 -39.48 11.85
CA ALA A 390 -6.37 -38.59 13.02
C ALA A 390 -5.97 -37.14 12.68
N LEU A 391 -4.94 -36.97 11.84
CA LEU A 391 -4.44 -35.65 11.44
C LEU A 391 -5.26 -35.00 10.33
N LEU A 392 -5.95 -35.78 9.52
CA LEU A 392 -6.73 -35.30 8.39
C LEU A 392 -7.80 -34.30 8.85
N HIS A 393 -8.47 -34.56 9.99
CA HIS A 393 -9.46 -33.67 10.57
C HIS A 393 -8.97 -32.22 10.76
N TRP A 394 -7.68 -32.02 11.07
CA TRP A 394 -7.05 -30.72 11.25
C TRP A 394 -6.44 -30.15 9.96
N ARG A 395 -6.07 -31.01 9.01
CA ARG A 395 -5.38 -30.60 7.77
C ARG A 395 -6.32 -30.21 6.65
N TRP A 396 -7.38 -31.03 6.40
CA TRP A 396 -8.24 -30.79 5.24
C TRP A 396 -8.97 -29.45 5.26
N PRO A 397 -9.46 -28.90 6.42
CA PRO A 397 -10.14 -27.62 6.41
C PRO A 397 -9.19 -26.48 5.98
N ARG A 398 -7.97 -26.51 6.49
CA ARG A 398 -6.94 -25.52 6.18
C ARG A 398 -6.54 -25.56 4.72
N VAL A 399 -6.30 -26.77 4.19
CA VAL A 399 -5.90 -26.97 2.79
C VAL A 399 -7.01 -26.55 1.84
N LEU A 400 -8.26 -26.89 2.14
CA LEU A 400 -9.41 -26.47 1.34
C LEU A 400 -9.61 -24.95 1.38
N ALA A 401 -9.50 -24.34 2.56
CA ALA A 401 -9.61 -22.88 2.71
C ALA A 401 -8.47 -22.15 1.96
N ALA A 402 -7.24 -22.64 2.06
CA ALA A 402 -6.10 -22.09 1.34
C ALA A 402 -6.30 -22.18 -0.19
N LEU A 403 -6.72 -23.35 -0.68
CA LEU A 403 -7.06 -23.57 -2.09
C LEU A 403 -8.12 -22.58 -2.57
N ALA A 404 -9.26 -22.55 -1.88
CA ALA A 404 -10.40 -21.72 -2.24
C ALA A 404 -10.04 -20.23 -2.22
N ALA A 405 -9.38 -19.75 -1.17
CA ALA A 405 -8.96 -18.36 -1.05
C ALA A 405 -7.95 -17.98 -2.13
N GLY A 406 -6.96 -18.83 -2.40
CA GLY A 406 -5.96 -18.61 -3.45
C GLY A 406 -6.59 -18.50 -4.84
N MET A 407 -7.52 -19.40 -5.17
CA MET A 407 -8.25 -19.36 -6.45
C MET A 407 -9.13 -18.10 -6.55
N MET A 408 -9.89 -17.76 -5.51
CA MET A 408 -10.77 -16.59 -5.50
C MET A 408 -9.98 -15.30 -5.68
N LEU A 409 -8.88 -15.11 -4.95
CA LEU A 409 -8.04 -13.91 -5.05
C LEU A 409 -7.38 -13.80 -6.43
N ALA A 410 -6.92 -14.90 -7.01
CA ALA A 410 -6.33 -14.91 -8.34
C ALA A 410 -7.34 -14.52 -9.43
N VAL A 411 -8.57 -15.03 -9.32
CA VAL A 411 -9.68 -14.66 -10.23
C VAL A 411 -10.05 -13.20 -10.03
N ALA A 412 -10.25 -12.74 -8.79
CA ALA A 412 -10.52 -11.34 -8.48
C ALA A 412 -9.43 -10.40 -9.03
N GLY A 413 -8.18 -10.76 -8.84
CA GLY A 413 -7.03 -10.03 -9.40
C GLY A 413 -7.08 -9.94 -10.93
N THR A 414 -7.39 -11.05 -11.60
CA THR A 414 -7.53 -11.07 -13.06
C THR A 414 -8.66 -10.13 -13.53
N LEU A 415 -9.80 -10.16 -12.83
CA LEU A 415 -10.94 -9.29 -13.12
C LEU A 415 -10.56 -7.81 -12.98
N ILE A 416 -9.91 -7.44 -11.89
CA ILE A 416 -9.52 -6.04 -11.61
C ILE A 416 -8.44 -5.57 -12.58
N GLN A 417 -7.42 -6.39 -12.86
CA GLN A 417 -6.38 -6.04 -13.85
C GLN A 417 -6.95 -5.80 -15.24
N LYS A 418 -7.90 -6.64 -15.68
CA LYS A 418 -8.59 -6.47 -16.97
C LYS A 418 -9.55 -5.27 -16.96
N LEU A 419 -10.28 -5.05 -15.87
CA LEU A 419 -11.20 -3.93 -15.71
C LEU A 419 -10.48 -2.58 -15.77
N THR A 420 -9.31 -2.50 -15.12
CA THR A 420 -8.54 -1.26 -15.01
C THR A 420 -7.55 -1.06 -16.15
N GLY A 421 -7.25 -2.09 -16.92
CA GLY A 421 -6.16 -2.09 -17.88
C GLY A 421 -4.78 -1.95 -17.23
N ASN A 422 -4.70 -2.10 -15.91
CA ASN A 422 -3.49 -1.93 -15.13
C ASN A 422 -3.03 -3.29 -14.56
N PRO A 423 -1.88 -3.82 -14.99
CA PRO A 423 -1.35 -5.08 -14.49
C PRO A 423 -0.96 -5.08 -13.03
N MET A 424 -0.90 -3.91 -12.42
CA MET A 424 -0.56 -3.72 -11.01
C MET A 424 -1.79 -3.60 -10.11
N ALA A 425 -2.97 -3.54 -10.69
CA ALA A 425 -4.18 -3.49 -9.90
C ALA A 425 -4.40 -4.85 -9.22
N SER A 426 -4.52 -4.81 -7.92
CA SER A 426 -4.84 -5.97 -7.07
C SER A 426 -6.19 -5.78 -6.40
N PRO A 427 -6.84 -6.86 -5.95
CA PRO A 427 -8.10 -6.75 -5.23
C PRO A 427 -8.01 -5.91 -3.95
N GLU A 428 -6.86 -5.92 -3.29
CA GLU A 428 -6.62 -5.16 -2.05
C GLU A 428 -6.65 -3.65 -2.28
N VAL A 429 -6.24 -3.20 -3.47
CA VAL A 429 -6.27 -1.77 -3.83
C VAL A 429 -7.71 -1.21 -3.82
N LEU A 430 -8.72 -2.07 -3.93
CA LEU A 430 -10.11 -1.68 -3.71
C LEU A 430 -10.44 -1.43 -2.23
N GLY A 431 -9.54 -1.76 -1.30
CA GLY A 431 -9.75 -1.52 0.14
C GLY A 431 -10.77 -2.46 0.80
N ILE A 432 -11.28 -3.47 0.10
CA ILE A 432 -12.32 -4.38 0.63
C ILE A 432 -11.75 -5.26 1.74
N SER A 433 -10.55 -5.80 1.55
CA SER A 433 -9.86 -6.58 2.59
C SER A 433 -9.53 -5.74 3.82
N SER A 434 -9.04 -4.51 3.61
CA SER A 434 -8.77 -3.57 4.71
C SER A 434 -10.05 -3.16 5.44
N GLY A 435 -11.17 -2.99 4.72
CA GLY A 435 -12.47 -2.71 5.30
C GLY A 435 -13.02 -3.88 6.12
N ALA A 436 -12.83 -5.11 5.63
CA ALA A 436 -13.17 -6.30 6.40
C ALA A 436 -12.35 -6.37 7.69
N ALA A 437 -11.03 -6.17 7.61
CA ALA A 437 -10.15 -6.13 8.77
C ALA A 437 -10.52 -5.01 9.75
N PHE A 438 -10.86 -3.83 9.26
CA PHE A 438 -11.33 -2.72 10.07
C PHE A 438 -12.63 -3.05 10.81
N GLY A 439 -13.61 -3.68 10.13
CA GLY A 439 -14.86 -4.14 10.74
C GLY A 439 -14.61 -5.11 11.90
N VAL A 440 -13.71 -6.08 11.71
CA VAL A 440 -13.31 -7.03 12.75
C VAL A 440 -12.65 -6.31 13.94
N VAL A 441 -11.72 -5.40 13.67
CA VAL A 441 -11.02 -4.64 14.72
C VAL A 441 -12.00 -3.81 15.55
N ILE A 442 -12.88 -3.08 14.92
CA ILE A 442 -13.87 -2.24 15.62
C ILE A 442 -14.77 -3.12 16.50
N MET A 443 -15.19 -4.28 15.99
CA MET A 443 -16.03 -5.19 16.76
C MET A 443 -15.34 -5.72 18.03
N LEU A 444 -14.03 -5.99 17.98
CA LEU A 444 -13.22 -6.38 19.14
C LEU A 444 -13.27 -5.37 20.30
N PHE A 445 -13.46 -4.08 19.98
CA PHE A 445 -13.55 -3.02 21.00
C PHE A 445 -14.97 -2.75 21.46
N ILE A 446 -15.99 -3.07 20.64
CA ILE A 446 -17.40 -2.81 20.97
C ILE A 446 -18.01 -3.99 21.74
N VAL A 447 -17.68 -5.24 21.36
CA VAL A 447 -18.29 -6.44 21.96
C VAL A 447 -17.36 -7.04 23.01
N PRO A 448 -17.75 -7.02 24.30
CA PRO A 448 -17.02 -7.74 25.33
C PRO A 448 -17.27 -9.26 25.19
N GLY A 449 -16.22 -10.06 25.31
CA GLY A 449 -16.31 -11.53 25.29
C GLY A 449 -15.56 -12.19 24.14
N ASN A 450 -16.08 -13.33 23.65
CA ASN A 450 -15.41 -14.15 22.65
C ASN A 450 -15.56 -13.54 21.24
N ALA A 451 -14.64 -12.65 20.87
CA ALA A 451 -14.68 -11.90 19.63
C ALA A 451 -14.58 -12.77 18.36
N LEU A 452 -14.10 -14.01 18.47
CA LEU A 452 -13.94 -14.93 17.34
C LEU A 452 -15.27 -15.30 16.67
N GLU A 453 -16.36 -15.38 17.44
CA GLU A 453 -17.70 -15.68 16.91
C GLU A 453 -18.24 -14.55 16.00
N TRP A 454 -17.81 -13.30 16.24
CA TRP A 454 -18.23 -12.12 15.51
C TRP A 454 -17.32 -11.75 14.33
N LEU A 455 -16.23 -12.49 14.13
CA LEU A 455 -15.25 -12.17 13.09
C LEU A 455 -15.85 -12.16 11.69
N LEU A 456 -16.64 -13.19 11.35
CA LEU A 456 -17.32 -13.28 10.04
C LEU A 456 -18.37 -12.18 9.83
N PRO A 457 -19.35 -11.99 10.75
CA PRO A 457 -20.34 -10.91 10.60
C PRO A 457 -19.71 -9.52 10.53
N ALA A 458 -18.78 -9.22 11.43
CA ALA A 458 -18.13 -7.92 11.51
C ALA A 458 -17.29 -7.60 10.28
N GLY A 459 -16.50 -8.56 9.82
CA GLY A 459 -15.73 -8.42 8.59
C GLY A 459 -16.60 -8.30 7.35
N SER A 460 -17.73 -9.02 7.30
CA SER A 460 -18.70 -8.89 6.20
C SER A 460 -19.31 -7.50 6.13
N VAL A 461 -19.71 -6.93 7.28
CA VAL A 461 -20.23 -5.55 7.38
C VAL A 461 -19.16 -4.55 6.95
N GLY A 462 -17.92 -4.70 7.41
CA GLY A 462 -16.81 -3.83 7.01
C GLY A 462 -16.53 -3.86 5.50
N ALA A 463 -16.50 -5.04 4.90
CA ALA A 463 -16.35 -5.21 3.46
C ALA A 463 -17.53 -4.59 2.67
N ALA A 464 -18.77 -4.82 3.14
CA ALA A 464 -19.97 -4.28 2.50
C ALA A 464 -20.03 -2.75 2.56
N ILE A 465 -19.70 -2.15 3.69
CA ILE A 465 -19.63 -0.68 3.84
C ILE A 465 -18.56 -0.11 2.89
N THR A 466 -17.39 -0.74 2.81
CA THR A 466 -16.32 -0.32 1.90
C THR A 466 -16.76 -0.36 0.44
N LEU A 467 -17.40 -1.46 0.03
CA LEU A 467 -17.94 -1.60 -1.32
C LEU A 467 -18.99 -0.54 -1.61
N LEU A 468 -19.90 -0.28 -0.66
CA LEU A 468 -20.93 0.75 -0.78
C LEU A 468 -20.31 2.14 -0.96
N LEU A 469 -19.30 2.48 -0.17
CA LEU A 469 -18.59 3.75 -0.29
C LEU A 469 -17.92 3.90 -1.67
N ILE A 470 -17.27 2.84 -2.16
CA ILE A 470 -16.69 2.83 -3.52
C ILE A 470 -17.78 3.03 -4.57
N MET A 471 -18.91 2.35 -4.44
CA MET A 471 -20.03 2.48 -5.38
C MET A 471 -20.60 3.89 -5.42
N VAL A 472 -20.77 4.53 -4.28
CA VAL A 472 -21.28 5.92 -4.17
C VAL A 472 -20.29 6.90 -4.82
N VAL A 473 -19.01 6.76 -4.53
CA VAL A 473 -17.98 7.69 -5.02
C VAL A 473 -17.67 7.47 -6.51
N ALA A 474 -17.49 6.23 -6.92
CA ALA A 474 -17.14 5.89 -8.30
C ALA A 474 -18.35 5.89 -9.25
N GLY A 475 -19.55 5.64 -8.73
CA GLY A 475 -20.78 5.54 -9.53
C GLY A 475 -21.11 6.82 -10.27
N ARG A 476 -20.91 7.99 -9.65
CA ARG A 476 -21.10 9.30 -10.28
C ARG A 476 -20.22 9.54 -11.51
N GLY A 477 -19.15 8.75 -11.67
CA GLY A 477 -18.22 8.79 -12.82
C GLY A 477 -18.30 7.57 -13.73
N GLY A 478 -19.39 6.80 -13.71
CA GLY A 478 -19.57 5.59 -14.52
C GLY A 478 -18.54 4.49 -14.20
N PHE A 479 -18.17 4.36 -12.95
CA PHE A 479 -17.21 3.38 -12.45
C PHE A 479 -15.88 3.42 -13.22
N SER A 480 -15.36 4.64 -13.47
CA SER A 480 -14.06 4.77 -14.15
C SER A 480 -12.95 4.12 -13.32
N PRO A 481 -12.04 3.35 -13.94
CA PRO A 481 -11.00 2.60 -13.23
C PRO A 481 -10.16 3.46 -12.28
N GLY A 482 -9.75 4.66 -12.72
CA GLY A 482 -8.95 5.57 -11.91
C GLY A 482 -9.67 6.02 -10.63
N ARG A 483 -10.99 6.28 -10.70
CA ARG A 483 -11.77 6.66 -9.51
C ARG A 483 -11.97 5.50 -8.56
N MET A 484 -12.21 4.30 -9.07
CA MET A 484 -12.34 3.11 -8.21
C MET A 484 -11.04 2.83 -7.45
N LEU A 485 -9.89 2.87 -8.14
CA LEU A 485 -8.59 2.67 -7.51
C LEU A 485 -8.26 3.76 -6.48
N LEU A 486 -8.50 5.03 -6.79
CA LEU A 486 -8.26 6.13 -5.86
C LEU A 486 -9.15 6.03 -4.62
N ALA A 487 -10.43 5.71 -4.79
CA ALA A 487 -11.35 5.50 -3.67
C ALA A 487 -10.91 4.32 -2.79
N GLY A 488 -10.52 3.21 -3.42
CA GLY A 488 -10.02 2.04 -2.72
C GLY A 488 -8.75 2.32 -1.92
N ILE A 489 -7.76 2.99 -2.53
CA ILE A 489 -6.51 3.37 -1.87
C ILE A 489 -6.79 4.28 -0.67
N ALA A 490 -7.63 5.30 -0.82
CA ALA A 490 -7.98 6.20 0.26
C ALA A 490 -8.60 5.45 1.45
N LEU A 491 -9.59 4.59 1.18
CA LEU A 491 -10.25 3.79 2.21
C LEU A 491 -9.29 2.79 2.86
N SER A 492 -8.51 2.06 2.04
CA SER A 492 -7.51 1.11 2.54
C SER A 492 -6.50 1.77 3.45
N THR A 493 -5.96 2.93 3.05
CA THR A 493 -4.99 3.66 3.85
C THR A 493 -5.61 4.11 5.18
N ALA A 494 -6.83 4.65 5.18
CA ALA A 494 -7.50 5.06 6.40
C ALA A 494 -7.72 3.87 7.35
N PHE A 495 -8.26 2.76 6.86
CA PHE A 495 -8.52 1.58 7.68
C PHE A 495 -7.23 0.95 8.22
N THR A 496 -6.22 0.76 7.38
CA THR A 496 -4.91 0.20 7.79
C THR A 496 -4.25 1.08 8.84
N THR A 497 -4.37 2.39 8.71
CA THR A 497 -3.81 3.34 9.67
C THR A 497 -4.46 3.19 11.05
N VAL A 498 -5.79 3.09 11.12
CA VAL A 498 -6.49 2.85 12.41
C VAL A 498 -6.09 1.51 13.00
N ILE A 499 -6.00 0.47 12.18
CA ILE A 499 -5.56 -0.87 12.63
C ILE A 499 -4.15 -0.79 13.22
N THR A 500 -3.21 -0.13 12.54
CA THR A 500 -1.82 0.04 13.01
C THR A 500 -1.76 0.82 14.32
N MET A 501 -2.56 1.88 14.44
CA MET A 501 -2.68 2.66 15.68
C MET A 501 -3.20 1.81 16.84
N LEU A 502 -4.19 0.95 16.59
CA LEU A 502 -4.72 0.05 17.60
C LEU A 502 -3.74 -1.09 17.95
N LEU A 503 -2.97 -1.59 16.98
CA LEU A 503 -1.86 -2.53 17.24
C LEU A 503 -0.78 -1.89 18.15
N ALA A 504 -0.54 -0.59 17.99
CA ALA A 504 0.39 0.17 18.80
C ALA A 504 -0.11 0.43 20.24
N SER A 505 -1.42 0.28 20.50
CA SER A 505 -2.01 0.52 21.82
C SER A 505 -1.57 -0.48 22.91
N GLY A 506 -0.98 -1.61 22.52
CA GLY A 506 -0.57 -2.68 23.44
C GLY A 506 -1.72 -3.52 24.01
N ASP A 507 -2.92 -3.40 23.48
CA ASP A 507 -4.08 -4.19 23.91
C ASP A 507 -3.82 -5.69 23.61
N PRO A 508 -3.94 -6.59 24.60
CA PRO A 508 -3.69 -8.02 24.41
C PRO A 508 -4.56 -8.67 23.30
N ARG A 509 -5.75 -8.15 23.07
CA ARG A 509 -6.65 -8.62 21.99
C ARG A 509 -6.04 -8.46 20.61
N MET A 510 -5.19 -7.46 20.43
CA MET A 510 -4.54 -7.17 19.16
C MET A 510 -3.49 -8.20 18.76
N ARG A 511 -2.88 -8.93 19.73
CA ARG A 511 -1.91 -10.00 19.45
C ARG A 511 -2.55 -11.15 18.65
N GLY A 512 -3.74 -11.62 19.05
CA GLY A 512 -4.47 -12.66 18.32
C GLY A 512 -4.91 -12.21 16.94
N LEU A 513 -5.28 -10.94 16.82
CA LEU A 513 -5.70 -10.32 15.57
C LEU A 513 -4.53 -10.18 14.57
N LEU A 514 -3.31 -9.94 15.05
CA LEU A 514 -2.12 -9.84 14.18
C LEU A 514 -1.91 -11.12 13.36
N THR A 515 -2.15 -12.29 13.96
CA THR A 515 -2.07 -13.59 13.28
C THR A 515 -3.08 -13.68 12.14
N TRP A 516 -4.34 -13.27 12.38
CA TRP A 516 -5.38 -13.26 11.35
C TRP A 516 -5.11 -12.22 10.27
N ILE A 517 -4.69 -10.99 10.63
CA ILE A 517 -4.32 -9.93 9.67
C ILE A 517 -3.15 -10.37 8.78
N SER A 518 -2.25 -11.21 9.29
CA SER A 518 -1.13 -11.77 8.52
C SER A 518 -1.53 -12.86 7.52
N GLY A 519 -2.81 -13.21 7.45
CA GLY A 519 -3.34 -14.20 6.52
C GLY A 519 -3.14 -15.64 7.00
N SER A 520 -3.88 -16.05 8.04
CA SER A 520 -3.74 -17.36 8.66
C SER A 520 -4.91 -18.28 8.37
N THR A 521 -4.59 -19.54 8.09
CA THR A 521 -5.56 -20.65 7.99
C THR A 521 -5.75 -21.39 9.31
N TYR A 522 -5.07 -20.96 10.38
CA TYR A 522 -4.96 -21.70 11.65
C TYR A 522 -6.32 -21.99 12.32
N SER A 523 -7.21 -21.01 12.32
CA SER A 523 -8.50 -21.07 13.02
C SER A 523 -9.66 -21.56 12.14
N VAL A 524 -9.39 -22.04 10.93
CA VAL A 524 -10.46 -22.43 9.99
C VAL A 524 -11.03 -23.79 10.37
N GLU A 525 -12.33 -23.81 10.63
CA GLU A 525 -13.10 -25.02 10.92
C GLU A 525 -13.61 -25.70 9.64
N GLY A 526 -14.00 -27.00 9.74
CA GLY A 526 -14.48 -27.76 8.60
C GLY A 526 -15.73 -27.18 7.93
N SER A 527 -16.68 -26.70 8.72
CA SER A 527 -17.91 -26.05 8.22
C SER A 527 -17.60 -24.78 7.43
N GLN A 528 -16.68 -23.96 7.95
CA GLN A 528 -16.22 -22.74 7.30
C GLN A 528 -15.45 -23.04 6.01
N ALA A 529 -14.58 -24.07 6.01
CA ALA A 529 -13.85 -24.47 4.82
C ALA A 529 -14.78 -24.95 3.70
N LEU A 530 -15.82 -25.75 4.04
CA LEU A 530 -16.81 -26.23 3.07
C LEU A 530 -17.62 -25.06 2.49
N THR A 531 -18.11 -24.16 3.32
CA THR A 531 -18.84 -22.97 2.87
C THR A 531 -17.98 -22.10 1.97
N THR A 532 -16.73 -21.86 2.33
CA THR A 532 -15.80 -21.10 1.50
C THR A 532 -15.50 -21.79 0.18
N GLY A 533 -15.32 -23.11 0.20
CA GLY A 533 -15.12 -23.93 -1.00
C GLY A 533 -16.33 -23.85 -1.94
N LEU A 534 -17.54 -23.96 -1.41
CA LEU A 534 -18.78 -23.83 -2.19
C LEU A 534 -18.90 -22.42 -2.79
N ILE A 535 -18.69 -21.39 -1.99
CA ILE A 535 -18.70 -19.98 -2.47
C ILE A 535 -17.67 -19.79 -3.58
N ALA A 536 -16.47 -20.35 -3.41
CA ALA A 536 -15.41 -20.26 -4.42
C ALA A 536 -15.85 -20.91 -5.73
N VAL A 537 -16.39 -22.13 -5.69
CA VAL A 537 -16.88 -22.82 -6.90
C VAL A 537 -17.96 -22.00 -7.60
N VAL A 538 -18.95 -21.49 -6.86
CA VAL A 538 -20.05 -20.71 -7.42
C VAL A 538 -19.53 -19.41 -8.03
N LEU A 539 -18.79 -18.60 -7.29
CA LEU A 539 -18.33 -17.29 -7.77
C LEU A 539 -17.31 -17.40 -8.93
N ILE A 540 -16.43 -18.39 -8.88
CA ILE A 540 -15.47 -18.64 -9.98
C ILE A 540 -16.22 -19.11 -11.23
N ALA A 541 -17.27 -19.95 -11.08
CA ALA A 541 -18.11 -20.38 -12.20
C ALA A 541 -18.87 -19.23 -12.88
N PHE A 542 -19.16 -18.14 -12.15
CA PHE A 542 -19.72 -16.92 -12.75
C PHE A 542 -18.71 -16.08 -13.54
N SER A 543 -17.41 -16.20 -13.29
CA SER A 543 -16.40 -15.35 -13.92
C SER A 543 -16.33 -15.44 -15.45
N PRO A 544 -16.56 -16.62 -16.11
CA PRO A 544 -16.61 -16.71 -17.56
C PRO A 544 -17.73 -15.91 -18.23
N LEU A 545 -18.82 -15.60 -17.51
CA LEU A 545 -19.90 -14.74 -18.03
C LEU A 545 -19.40 -13.34 -18.36
N CYS A 546 -18.37 -12.88 -17.67
CA CYS A 546 -17.72 -11.60 -17.93
C CYS A 546 -16.79 -11.60 -19.17
N ARG A 547 -16.63 -12.75 -19.86
CA ARG A 547 -15.68 -12.95 -20.97
C ARG A 547 -15.70 -11.80 -21.99
N ARG A 548 -16.88 -11.44 -22.48
CA ARG A 548 -17.03 -10.38 -23.48
C ARG A 548 -16.52 -9.03 -22.97
N TRP A 549 -16.87 -8.68 -21.74
CA TRP A 549 -16.46 -7.42 -21.12
C TRP A 549 -14.95 -7.39 -20.86
N LEU A 550 -14.37 -8.50 -20.40
CA LEU A 550 -12.94 -8.61 -20.12
C LEU A 550 -12.05 -8.55 -21.38
N MET A 551 -12.60 -8.88 -22.56
CA MET A 551 -11.90 -8.72 -23.84
C MET A 551 -11.97 -7.29 -24.40
N ILE A 552 -13.09 -6.60 -24.19
CA ILE A 552 -13.36 -5.31 -24.79
C ILE A 552 -12.88 -4.14 -23.92
N LEU A 553 -13.05 -4.21 -22.58
CA LEU A 553 -12.68 -3.11 -21.67
C LEU A 553 -11.22 -2.66 -21.76
N PRO A 554 -10.23 -3.56 -21.90
CA PRO A 554 -8.82 -3.16 -22.04
C PRO A 554 -8.52 -2.33 -23.30
N LEU A 555 -9.40 -2.35 -24.34
CA LEU A 555 -9.25 -1.55 -25.56
C LEU A 555 -9.59 -0.06 -25.35
N GLY A 556 -10.02 0.30 -24.15
CA GLY A 556 -10.38 1.67 -23.79
C GLY A 556 -11.88 1.96 -23.87
N SER A 557 -12.30 3.00 -23.14
CA SER A 557 -13.72 3.34 -22.98
C SER A 557 -14.39 3.83 -24.27
N VAL A 558 -13.63 4.49 -25.16
CA VAL A 558 -14.15 4.99 -26.44
C VAL A 558 -14.46 3.82 -27.37
N THR A 559 -13.49 2.92 -27.54
CA THR A 559 -13.63 1.71 -28.37
C THR A 559 -14.74 0.81 -27.84
N ALA A 560 -14.82 0.61 -26.52
CA ALA A 560 -15.85 -0.22 -25.90
C ALA A 560 -17.26 0.31 -26.15
N ARG A 561 -17.47 1.65 -26.08
CA ARG A 561 -18.75 2.28 -26.45
C ARG A 561 -19.07 2.12 -27.94
N ALA A 562 -18.08 2.31 -28.81
CA ALA A 562 -18.26 2.12 -30.24
C ALA A 562 -18.69 0.68 -30.59
N LEU A 563 -18.25 -0.31 -29.83
CA LEU A 563 -18.67 -1.70 -29.93
C LEU A 563 -20.02 -2.01 -29.22
N GLY A 564 -20.77 -0.99 -28.81
CA GLY A 564 -22.11 -1.11 -28.22
C GLY A 564 -22.11 -1.60 -26.77
N MET A 565 -21.00 -1.48 -26.03
CA MET A 565 -20.95 -1.94 -24.64
C MET A 565 -21.43 -0.87 -23.66
N ALA A 566 -22.36 -1.24 -22.79
CA ALA A 566 -22.80 -0.42 -21.66
C ALA A 566 -21.71 -0.43 -20.56
N LEU A 567 -20.87 0.62 -20.52
CA LEU A 567 -19.68 0.67 -19.66
C LEU A 567 -19.98 0.58 -18.16
N ALA A 568 -20.95 1.38 -17.66
CA ALA A 568 -21.23 1.47 -16.24
C ALA A 568 -21.73 0.13 -15.65
N PRO A 569 -22.75 -0.54 -16.21
CA PRO A 569 -23.20 -1.82 -15.68
C PRO A 569 -22.18 -2.94 -15.84
N SER A 570 -21.41 -2.96 -16.95
CA SER A 570 -20.36 -3.97 -17.16
C SER A 570 -19.25 -3.84 -16.11
N ARG A 571 -18.81 -2.60 -15.84
CA ARG A 571 -17.79 -2.31 -14.82
C ARG A 571 -18.30 -2.62 -13.41
N LEU A 572 -19.55 -2.26 -13.11
CA LEU A 572 -20.19 -2.56 -11.84
C LEU A 572 -20.26 -4.06 -11.59
N ALA A 573 -20.70 -4.84 -12.58
CA ALA A 573 -20.82 -6.29 -12.44
C ALA A 573 -19.46 -6.96 -12.18
N ILE A 574 -18.40 -6.54 -12.89
CA ILE A 574 -17.04 -7.03 -12.66
C ILE A 574 -16.55 -6.62 -11.27
N LEU A 575 -16.80 -5.36 -10.87
CA LEU A 575 -16.43 -4.86 -9.54
C LEU A 575 -17.12 -5.67 -8.43
N LEU A 576 -18.41 -5.90 -8.53
CA LEU A 576 -19.18 -6.68 -7.55
C LEU A 576 -18.65 -8.11 -7.45
N LEU A 577 -18.41 -8.77 -8.58
CA LEU A 577 -17.84 -10.13 -8.58
C LEU A 577 -16.45 -10.17 -7.96
N ALA A 578 -15.56 -9.26 -8.32
CA ALA A 578 -14.22 -9.17 -7.75
C ALA A 578 -14.25 -8.86 -6.25
N ALA A 579 -15.13 -7.96 -5.83
CA ALA A 579 -15.30 -7.57 -4.44
C ALA A 579 -15.82 -8.73 -3.57
N THR A 580 -16.82 -9.48 -4.05
CA THR A 580 -17.36 -10.65 -3.34
C THR A 580 -16.34 -11.78 -3.23
N LEU A 581 -15.60 -12.06 -4.31
CA LEU A 581 -14.48 -13.03 -4.29
C LEU A 581 -13.42 -12.63 -3.26
N THR A 582 -13.03 -11.36 -3.23
CA THR A 582 -12.04 -10.83 -2.29
C THR A 582 -12.54 -10.90 -0.85
N ALA A 583 -13.78 -10.48 -0.60
CA ALA A 583 -14.38 -10.52 0.72
C ALA A 583 -14.48 -11.95 1.26
N ALA A 584 -14.96 -12.90 0.45
CA ALA A 584 -15.09 -14.30 0.84
C ALA A 584 -13.72 -14.92 1.19
N ALA A 585 -12.69 -14.65 0.40
CA ALA A 585 -11.33 -15.09 0.70
C ALA A 585 -10.80 -14.46 2.00
N THR A 586 -10.94 -13.13 2.16
CA THR A 586 -10.44 -12.39 3.33
C THR A 586 -11.10 -12.84 4.63
N LEU A 587 -12.42 -13.07 4.61
CA LEU A 587 -13.15 -13.50 5.80
C LEU A 587 -12.72 -14.87 6.30
N THR A 588 -12.22 -15.73 5.40
CA THR A 588 -11.80 -17.09 5.76
C THR A 588 -10.35 -17.13 6.24
N VAL A 589 -9.44 -16.52 5.50
CA VAL A 589 -7.99 -16.62 5.75
C VAL A 589 -7.33 -15.31 6.15
N GLY A 590 -8.10 -14.25 6.33
CA GLY A 590 -7.59 -12.90 6.57
C GLY A 590 -7.19 -12.17 5.29
N PRO A 591 -6.77 -10.90 5.42
CA PRO A 591 -6.32 -10.11 4.28
C PRO A 591 -5.02 -10.66 3.69
N LEU A 592 -5.03 -10.97 2.40
CA LEU A 592 -3.91 -11.53 1.65
C LEU A 592 -3.56 -10.60 0.49
N SER A 593 -2.41 -9.95 0.54
CA SER A 593 -2.08 -8.89 -0.41
C SER A 593 -1.42 -9.36 -1.70
N PHE A 594 -0.78 -10.51 -1.70
CA PHE A 594 0.16 -10.87 -2.75
C PHE A 594 -0.43 -11.74 -3.85
N VAL A 595 -1.30 -12.68 -3.51
CA VAL A 595 -1.81 -13.72 -4.42
C VAL A 595 -2.63 -13.11 -5.56
N GLY A 596 -3.50 -12.16 -5.24
CA GLY A 596 -4.35 -11.48 -6.22
C GLY A 596 -3.61 -10.62 -7.23
N LEU A 597 -2.41 -10.14 -6.88
CA LEU A 597 -1.54 -9.43 -7.80
C LEU A 597 -0.75 -10.38 -8.69
N MET A 598 -0.17 -11.40 -8.07
CA MET A 598 0.86 -12.25 -8.67
C MET A 598 0.31 -13.31 -9.61
N ALA A 599 -0.68 -14.07 -9.19
CA ALA A 599 -1.16 -15.19 -9.98
C ALA A 599 -1.65 -14.78 -11.39
N PRO A 600 -2.42 -13.68 -11.57
CA PRO A 600 -2.77 -13.19 -12.90
C PRO A 600 -1.58 -12.74 -13.72
N HIS A 601 -0.60 -12.12 -13.07
CA HIS A 601 0.61 -11.65 -13.75
C HIS A 601 1.47 -12.82 -14.20
N MET A 602 1.66 -13.83 -13.35
CA MET A 602 2.35 -15.09 -13.72
C MET A 602 1.66 -15.79 -14.89
N ALA A 603 0.33 -15.90 -14.88
CA ALA A 603 -0.41 -16.47 -15.98
C ALA A 603 -0.15 -15.74 -17.31
N ARG A 604 -0.10 -14.42 -17.27
CA ARG A 604 0.24 -13.58 -18.44
C ARG A 604 1.68 -13.80 -18.90
N MET A 605 2.63 -13.90 -17.98
CA MET A 605 4.04 -14.16 -18.28
C MET A 605 4.27 -15.55 -18.87
N LEU A 606 3.44 -16.52 -18.50
CA LEU A 606 3.42 -17.84 -19.11
C LEU A 606 2.82 -17.87 -20.53
N GLY A 607 2.31 -16.71 -21.02
CA GLY A 607 1.77 -16.55 -22.37
C GLY A 607 0.25 -16.66 -22.48
N PHE A 608 -0.49 -16.65 -21.35
CA PHE A 608 -1.96 -16.68 -21.35
C PHE A 608 -2.52 -15.26 -21.20
N ARG A 609 -2.97 -14.64 -22.29
CA ARG A 609 -3.45 -13.26 -22.32
C ARG A 609 -4.94 -13.13 -22.54
N ARG A 610 -5.55 -14.09 -23.23
CA ARG A 610 -7.00 -14.11 -23.43
C ARG A 610 -7.70 -14.28 -22.08
N ALA A 611 -8.88 -13.68 -21.95
CA ALA A 611 -9.59 -13.59 -20.67
C ALA A 611 -9.79 -14.95 -19.99
N ILE A 612 -10.34 -15.94 -20.69
CA ILE A 612 -10.64 -17.24 -20.09
C ILE A 612 -9.37 -18.07 -19.80
N PRO A 613 -8.40 -18.22 -20.73
CA PRO A 613 -7.14 -18.89 -20.41
C PRO A 613 -6.41 -18.28 -19.21
N GLN A 614 -6.37 -16.95 -19.14
CA GLN A 614 -5.74 -16.26 -18.04
C GLN A 614 -6.46 -16.51 -16.70
N LEU A 615 -7.80 -16.47 -16.68
CA LEU A 615 -8.59 -16.77 -15.48
C LEU A 615 -8.32 -18.19 -14.96
N ILE A 616 -8.33 -19.19 -15.85
CA ILE A 616 -8.12 -20.60 -15.47
C ILE A 616 -6.72 -20.81 -14.92
N ILE A 617 -5.70 -20.36 -15.65
CA ILE A 617 -4.30 -20.56 -15.22
C ILE A 617 -4.00 -19.75 -13.96
N ALA A 618 -4.51 -18.52 -13.84
CA ALA A 618 -4.35 -17.72 -12.64
C ALA A 618 -5.00 -18.39 -11.41
N ALA A 619 -6.21 -18.95 -11.55
CA ALA A 619 -6.87 -19.68 -10.48
C ALA A 619 -6.04 -20.88 -10.01
N ILE A 620 -5.54 -21.70 -10.94
CA ILE A 620 -4.68 -22.84 -10.62
C ILE A 620 -3.40 -22.38 -9.90
N LEU A 621 -2.73 -21.35 -10.40
CA LEU A 621 -1.50 -20.81 -9.80
C LEU A 621 -1.76 -20.23 -8.40
N GLY A 622 -2.86 -19.50 -8.23
CA GLY A 622 -3.24 -18.93 -6.93
C GLY A 622 -3.57 -20.01 -5.91
N GLY A 623 -4.32 -21.03 -6.30
CA GLY A 623 -4.62 -22.18 -5.45
C GLY A 623 -3.36 -22.96 -5.07
N LEU A 624 -2.48 -23.25 -6.02
CA LEU A 624 -1.22 -23.96 -5.78
C LEU A 624 -0.30 -23.17 -4.84
N LEU A 625 -0.15 -21.86 -5.08
CA LEU A 625 0.66 -20.98 -4.23
C LEU A 625 0.17 -20.99 -2.78
N MET A 626 -1.14 -20.91 -2.56
CA MET A 626 -1.71 -20.89 -1.22
C MET A 626 -1.64 -22.25 -0.51
N ILE A 627 -1.82 -23.37 -1.22
CA ILE A 627 -1.63 -24.71 -0.63
C ILE A 627 -0.19 -24.90 -0.18
N LEU A 628 0.78 -24.53 -1.03
CA LEU A 628 2.20 -24.62 -0.70
C LEU A 628 2.57 -23.70 0.45
N ALA A 629 2.03 -22.48 0.46
CA ALA A 629 2.24 -21.53 1.54
C ALA A 629 1.68 -22.04 2.88
N ASP A 630 0.46 -22.60 2.90
CA ASP A 630 -0.10 -23.22 4.11
C ASP A 630 0.72 -24.42 4.58
N TRP A 631 1.12 -25.30 3.66
CA TRP A 631 1.94 -26.45 4.00
C TRP A 631 3.31 -26.04 4.56
N CYS A 632 4.02 -25.13 3.91
CA CYS A 632 5.27 -24.57 4.40
C CYS A 632 5.09 -23.91 5.78
N GLY A 633 4.00 -23.15 5.97
CA GLY A 633 3.69 -22.47 7.23
C GLY A 633 3.54 -23.40 8.41
N ARG A 634 3.01 -24.58 8.18
CA ARG A 634 2.86 -25.60 9.19
C ARG A 634 4.15 -26.38 9.49
N MET A 635 5.05 -26.49 8.53
CA MET A 635 6.15 -27.45 8.57
C MET A 635 7.52 -26.83 8.82
N LEU A 636 7.80 -25.61 8.31
CA LEU A 636 9.16 -25.04 8.32
C LEU A 636 9.70 -24.77 9.71
N LEU A 637 8.89 -24.17 10.59
CA LEU A 637 9.28 -23.80 11.95
C LEU A 637 8.58 -24.67 13.02
N PHE A 638 8.22 -25.91 12.67
CA PHE A 638 7.58 -26.82 13.63
C PHE A 638 8.29 -26.84 15.00
N PRO A 639 7.59 -26.71 16.13
CA PRO A 639 6.13 -26.71 16.31
C PRO A 639 5.46 -25.34 16.06
N ASN A 640 6.20 -24.26 15.89
CA ASN A 640 5.67 -22.95 15.60
C ASN A 640 5.12 -22.89 14.17
N GLN A 641 4.08 -22.08 13.96
CA GLN A 641 3.43 -21.94 12.65
C GLN A 641 3.59 -20.52 12.11
N ILE A 642 3.83 -20.42 10.80
CA ILE A 642 3.89 -19.16 10.09
C ILE A 642 2.58 -18.98 9.33
N PRO A 643 1.92 -17.80 9.38
CA PRO A 643 0.75 -17.51 8.58
C PRO A 643 0.98 -17.75 7.08
N ALA A 644 0.03 -18.41 6.43
CA ALA A 644 0.14 -18.77 5.01
C ALA A 644 0.28 -17.55 4.10
N GLY A 645 -0.32 -16.41 4.48
CA GLY A 645 -0.21 -15.15 3.72
C GLY A 645 1.20 -14.59 3.65
N LEU A 646 1.96 -14.68 4.75
CA LEU A 646 3.37 -14.27 4.77
C LEU A 646 4.21 -15.19 3.88
N LEU A 647 3.99 -16.50 3.96
CA LEU A 647 4.71 -17.47 3.14
C LEU A 647 4.36 -17.40 1.66
N ALA A 648 3.11 -17.12 1.32
CA ALA A 648 2.74 -16.85 -0.06
C ALA A 648 3.59 -15.71 -0.65
N THR A 649 3.86 -14.66 0.16
CA THR A 649 4.74 -13.57 -0.24
C THR A 649 6.20 -14.02 -0.33
N PHE A 650 6.71 -14.81 0.63
CA PHE A 650 8.09 -15.31 0.60
C PHE A 650 8.40 -16.24 -0.58
N ILE A 651 7.43 -17.05 -0.99
CA ILE A 651 7.57 -17.95 -2.14
C ILE A 651 7.39 -17.18 -3.45
N GLY A 652 6.35 -16.37 -3.50
CA GLY A 652 5.92 -15.72 -4.73
C GLY A 652 6.79 -14.53 -5.14
N ALA A 653 7.24 -13.69 -4.18
CA ALA A 653 7.98 -12.48 -4.51
C ALA A 653 9.33 -12.74 -5.21
N PRO A 654 10.21 -13.66 -4.75
CA PRO A 654 11.44 -13.98 -5.46
C PRO A 654 11.18 -14.53 -6.87
N TYR A 655 10.17 -15.39 -7.03
CA TYR A 655 9.80 -15.93 -8.32
C TYR A 655 9.31 -14.83 -9.28
N PHE A 656 8.54 -13.87 -8.77
CA PHE A 656 8.08 -12.74 -9.57
C PHE A 656 9.25 -11.83 -10.01
N VAL A 657 10.16 -11.51 -9.10
CA VAL A 657 11.36 -10.73 -9.42
C VAL A 657 12.20 -11.44 -10.49
N TYR A 658 12.35 -12.77 -10.37
CA TYR A 658 13.01 -13.59 -11.40
C TYR A 658 12.32 -13.47 -12.76
N LEU A 659 11.00 -13.59 -12.80
CA LEU A 659 10.23 -13.46 -14.03
C LEU A 659 10.32 -12.04 -14.62
N LEU A 660 10.23 -10.99 -13.78
CA LEU A 660 10.44 -9.60 -14.23
C LEU A 660 11.81 -9.43 -14.89
N ARG A 661 12.85 -10.04 -14.33
CA ARG A 661 14.21 -9.95 -14.87
C ARG A 661 14.37 -10.72 -16.18
N LYS A 662 13.73 -11.90 -16.31
CA LYS A 662 13.80 -12.74 -17.51
C LYS A 662 13.12 -12.12 -18.73
N GLN A 663 12.06 -11.34 -18.56
CA GLN A 663 11.41 -10.62 -19.67
C GLN A 663 12.27 -9.50 -20.28
N GLY A 664 13.38 -9.15 -19.68
CA GLY A 664 14.30 -8.12 -20.17
C GLY A 664 15.45 -8.64 -21.04
N ARG A 665 15.56 -9.95 -21.18
CA ARG A 665 16.47 -10.60 -22.11
C ARG A 665 15.68 -11.15 -23.31
#